data_d8fad33c9c4a950acf7647dd07e1b92f
#
_entry.id   d8fad33c9c4a950acf7647dd07e1b92f
#
_cell.length_a   1.000
_cell.length_b   1.000
_cell.length_c   1.000
_cell.angle_alpha   90.00
_cell.angle_beta   90.00
_cell.angle_gamma   90.00
#
_symmetry.space_group_name_H-M   'P 1'
#
loop_
_entity.id
_entity.type
_entity.pdbx_description
1 polymer ?
#
loop_
_entity_poly.entity_id
_entity_poly.type
_entity_poly.pdbx_seq_one_letter_code
_entity_poly.pdbx_strand_id
1 'polypeptide(L)'
;MKHLLCFLAAASFSTLLSADTKVWLDETDLSMMTSGWQKARANTSVNGNPLKAGRKKFERGVGTHADSIMVFETNGNALSFEAEVAVDDEEINRGHGSVVFQVIADKKIVADTGVMKSREPPKKISVDLTGAKTVMLVVTGGGDGIDFDHADWCNAFFTVKDGTTIKPVKGGNFSDQLGIISPAIPAEPRINGAGAFGVRPTHPILYTLPVSGDRPMTLSAAGLPEGAKFDPATGMLSGAVAKPGHYPITFTAKNSKGSASRTIDLVVGETIALTPPMGWNSWNCFAGKVSDVNIRQAADAMKKSGLINHGWTYINIDDFWQNRPGETHDQTLIGPERDANGKIVCNKRFPDMKALTAYVHGLGLKIGLYSSPGPKTCGGCTGSYQHEWQDAETYAEWGFDYLKHDWCSYGGVPHESGLKGLMKPYILMSTALRAQNRDIILSLCQYGMGNVSAWGKMSGGQCWRTTGDIVDTWGSMINIANAQDGLELFTGPGSWNDPDMLIVGMVGWGNLHPTRLTPNEQYTHMSLWCLFSSPLLIGCDMTQLDAFTLSLLTNDEVLAINQDLLGKAAGRVARDENFDIWARPLADGGTAVGIVNKSLFPQNGIFKLKDAGLSGKYRMRDLWRQKDLGEIEGEYHLEVLGHATQFIKLSPVAAQ
;
A
#
# COMPACT_ATOMS: atom_id res chain seq x y z
N MET A 1 48.12 -91.69 -0.33
CA MET A 1 47.20 -91.06 -1.34
C MET A 1 46.05 -90.53 -0.56
N LYS A 2 46.06 -89.22 -0.33
CA LYS A 2 44.99 -88.51 0.39
C LYS A 2 44.62 -87.33 -0.49
N HIS A 3 43.37 -87.27 -1.01
CA HIS A 3 42.80 -86.19 -1.75
C HIS A 3 42.37 -85.07 -0.82
N LEU A 4 42.88 -83.87 -1.06
CA LEU A 4 42.50 -82.66 -0.36
C LEU A 4 41.46 -81.91 -1.23
N LEU A 5 40.20 -81.85 -0.78
CA LEU A 5 39.16 -81.05 -1.36
C LEU A 5 39.27 -79.62 -0.83
N CYS A 6 39.54 -78.62 -1.69
CA CYS A 6 39.36 -77.19 -1.40
C CYS A 6 37.92 -76.82 -1.63
N PHE A 7 37.20 -76.36 -0.57
CA PHE A 7 35.93 -75.65 -0.69
C PHE A 7 36.21 -74.15 -0.94
N LEU A 8 35.85 -73.63 -2.10
CA LEU A 8 35.73 -72.17 -2.34
C LEU A 8 34.34 -71.70 -1.85
N ALA A 9 34.36 -70.94 -0.77
CA ALA A 9 33.17 -70.20 -0.36
C ALA A 9 33.03 -68.92 -1.21
N ALA A 10 32.04 -68.88 -2.10
CA ALA A 10 31.65 -67.66 -2.81
C ALA A 10 30.85 -66.77 -1.85
N ALA A 11 31.45 -65.70 -1.37
CA ALA A 11 30.74 -64.63 -0.65
C ALA A 11 29.91 -63.79 -1.66
N SER A 12 28.62 -64.03 -1.71
CA SER A 12 27.67 -63.15 -2.44
C SER A 12 27.52 -61.83 -1.70
N PHE A 13 28.18 -60.81 -2.18
CA PHE A 13 27.86 -59.42 -1.76
C PHE A 13 26.53 -59.04 -2.41
N SER A 14 25.43 -59.15 -1.67
CA SER A 14 24.16 -58.52 -2.02
C SER A 14 24.33 -57.02 -1.74
N THR A 15 24.58 -56.25 -2.77
CA THR A 15 24.38 -54.81 -2.73
C THR A 15 22.87 -54.58 -2.54
N LEU A 16 22.46 -54.33 -1.30
CA LEU A 16 21.16 -53.71 -1.04
C LEU A 16 21.14 -52.36 -1.75
N LEU A 17 20.48 -52.33 -2.91
CA LEU A 17 20.08 -51.06 -3.50
C LEU A 17 19.14 -50.39 -2.47
N SER A 18 19.65 -49.40 -1.76
CA SER A 18 18.85 -48.52 -0.94
C SER A 18 17.82 -47.85 -1.83
N ALA A 19 16.55 -48.02 -1.53
CA ALA A 19 15.47 -47.42 -2.31
C ALA A 19 15.25 -46.01 -1.79
N ASP A 20 15.38 -45.01 -2.68
CA ASP A 20 15.10 -43.62 -2.35
C ASP A 20 13.70 -43.48 -1.75
N THR A 21 13.57 -42.63 -0.72
CA THR A 21 12.34 -42.45 0.06
C THR A 21 11.54 -41.26 -0.48
N LYS A 22 10.21 -41.44 -0.60
CA LYS A 22 9.31 -40.33 -0.94
C LYS A 22 8.84 -39.60 0.33
N VAL A 23 8.97 -38.28 0.34
CA VAL A 23 8.41 -37.38 1.36
C VAL A 23 7.29 -36.56 0.70
N TRP A 24 6.05 -36.85 1.05
CA TRP A 24 4.89 -36.19 0.47
C TRP A 24 4.67 -34.83 1.11
N LEU A 25 4.33 -33.82 0.29
CA LEU A 25 4.14 -32.45 0.73
C LEU A 25 2.98 -32.33 1.74
N ASP A 26 1.89 -33.05 1.52
CA ASP A 26 0.72 -33.08 2.41
C ASP A 26 0.95 -33.77 3.77
N GLU A 27 2.08 -34.47 3.92
CA GLU A 27 2.52 -35.09 5.19
C GLU A 27 3.52 -34.22 5.97
N THR A 28 3.94 -33.09 5.39
CA THR A 28 4.87 -32.16 6.06
C THR A 28 4.12 -31.20 6.99
N ASP A 29 4.84 -30.43 7.80
CA ASP A 29 4.23 -29.41 8.65
C ASP A 29 3.82 -28.17 7.82
N LEU A 30 2.57 -28.15 7.37
CA LEU A 30 2.00 -27.07 6.57
C LEU A 30 1.84 -25.76 7.33
N SER A 31 2.01 -25.73 8.66
CA SER A 31 2.03 -24.46 9.40
C SER A 31 3.24 -23.59 9.04
N MET A 32 4.24 -24.17 8.38
CA MET A 32 5.41 -23.48 7.85
C MET A 32 5.16 -22.84 6.47
N MET A 33 4.08 -23.20 5.77
CA MET A 33 3.71 -22.59 4.49
C MET A 33 2.93 -21.28 4.72
N THR A 34 3.37 -20.20 4.09
CA THR A 34 2.56 -18.97 4.02
C THR A 34 1.43 -19.15 3.03
N SER A 35 0.36 -18.34 3.16
CA SER A 35 -0.75 -18.31 2.22
C SER A 35 -1.35 -16.91 2.22
N GLY A 36 -1.58 -16.33 1.06
CA GLY A 36 -2.12 -14.98 0.90
C GLY A 36 -3.53 -14.85 1.47
N TRP A 37 -4.28 -15.94 1.48
CA TRP A 37 -5.61 -16.01 2.07
C TRP A 37 -5.83 -17.37 2.73
N GLN A 38 -6.44 -17.38 3.91
CA GLN A 38 -6.60 -18.57 4.76
C GLN A 38 -5.26 -19.27 5.10
N LYS A 39 -5.27 -20.57 5.25
CA LYS A 39 -4.10 -21.42 5.57
C LYS A 39 -3.98 -22.52 4.53
N ALA A 40 -2.76 -22.92 4.23
CA ALA A 40 -2.49 -24.12 3.44
C ALA A 40 -3.12 -25.37 4.09
N ARG A 41 -3.68 -26.27 3.26
CA ARG A 41 -4.44 -27.45 3.70
C ARG A 41 -3.94 -28.70 2.99
N ALA A 42 -3.79 -29.78 3.73
CA ALA A 42 -3.52 -31.09 3.16
C ALA A 42 -4.77 -31.69 2.53
N ASN A 43 -4.61 -32.23 1.32
CA ASN A 43 -5.60 -33.04 0.59
C ASN A 43 -6.93 -32.35 0.29
N THR A 44 -6.95 -31.02 0.41
CA THR A 44 -8.10 -30.17 0.07
C THR A 44 -7.61 -28.85 -0.49
N SER A 45 -8.48 -28.16 -1.25
CA SER A 45 -8.24 -26.78 -1.64
C SER A 45 -8.11 -25.86 -0.43
N VAL A 46 -7.67 -24.63 -0.63
CA VAL A 46 -7.57 -23.63 0.46
C VAL A 46 -8.91 -23.40 1.17
N ASN A 47 -10.04 -23.58 0.48
CA ASN A 47 -11.39 -23.51 1.05
C ASN A 47 -11.84 -24.78 1.80
N GLY A 48 -11.08 -25.89 1.67
CA GLY A 48 -11.42 -27.18 2.25
C GLY A 48 -12.28 -28.07 1.37
N ASN A 49 -12.44 -27.74 0.08
CA ASN A 49 -13.10 -28.59 -0.91
C ASN A 49 -12.12 -29.68 -1.43
N PRO A 50 -12.62 -30.80 -2.01
CA PRO A 50 -11.75 -31.76 -2.65
C PRO A 50 -10.90 -31.11 -3.75
N LEU A 51 -9.61 -31.41 -3.80
CA LEU A 51 -8.67 -30.92 -4.82
C LEU A 51 -9.18 -31.27 -6.23
N LYS A 52 -9.35 -30.25 -7.04
CA LYS A 52 -9.84 -30.41 -8.41
C LYS A 52 -9.22 -29.35 -9.32
N ALA A 53 -8.49 -29.79 -10.33
CA ALA A 53 -7.80 -28.91 -11.25
C ALA A 53 -7.88 -29.43 -12.68
N GLY A 54 -8.22 -28.58 -13.66
CA GLY A 54 -8.40 -28.94 -15.07
C GLY A 54 -9.43 -30.09 -15.25
N ARG A 55 -10.49 -30.12 -14.42
CA ARG A 55 -11.51 -31.17 -14.34
C ARG A 55 -11.03 -32.54 -13.80
N LYS A 56 -9.76 -32.64 -13.39
CA LYS A 56 -9.17 -33.80 -12.77
C LYS A 56 -9.27 -33.69 -11.24
N LYS A 57 -9.71 -34.75 -10.57
CA LYS A 57 -9.69 -34.86 -9.10
C LYS A 57 -8.38 -35.44 -8.64
N PHE A 58 -7.90 -34.97 -7.50
CA PHE A 58 -6.69 -35.45 -6.86
C PHE A 58 -6.99 -35.88 -5.42
N GLU A 59 -6.41 -37.01 -5.02
CA GLU A 59 -6.59 -37.51 -3.64
C GLU A 59 -5.55 -36.94 -2.70
N ARG A 60 -4.38 -36.52 -3.23
CA ARG A 60 -3.25 -36.00 -2.45
C ARG A 60 -2.78 -34.67 -3.01
N GLY A 61 -2.36 -33.79 -2.11
CA GLY A 61 -1.74 -32.54 -2.45
C GLY A 61 -1.92 -31.48 -1.36
N VAL A 62 -1.57 -30.25 -1.69
CA VAL A 62 -1.71 -29.11 -0.78
C VAL A 62 -2.37 -27.95 -1.52
N GLY A 63 -3.55 -27.55 -1.02
CA GLY A 63 -4.22 -26.32 -1.46
C GLY A 63 -3.71 -25.13 -0.66
N THR A 64 -3.40 -24.04 -1.36
CA THR A 64 -2.94 -22.77 -0.81
C THR A 64 -3.50 -21.60 -1.64
N HIS A 65 -3.10 -20.39 -1.34
CA HIS A 65 -3.49 -19.18 -2.06
C HIS A 65 -2.26 -18.31 -2.33
N ALA A 66 -2.16 -17.68 -3.50
CA ALA A 66 -1.11 -16.72 -3.76
C ALA A 66 -1.25 -15.48 -2.83
N ASP A 67 -0.17 -14.89 -2.27
CA ASP A 67 1.20 -15.38 -2.37
C ASP A 67 1.46 -16.46 -1.32
N SER A 68 2.17 -17.51 -1.72
CA SER A 68 2.46 -18.63 -0.83
C SER A 68 3.93 -19.06 -0.98
N ILE A 69 4.58 -19.33 0.15
CA ILE A 69 5.97 -19.80 0.16
C ILE A 69 6.11 -20.89 1.21
N MET A 70 6.77 -21.99 0.87
CA MET A 70 7.21 -23.02 1.77
C MET A 70 8.68 -23.35 1.55
N VAL A 71 9.46 -23.33 2.61
CA VAL A 71 10.92 -23.54 2.56
C VAL A 71 11.30 -24.86 3.20
N PHE A 72 12.21 -25.57 2.57
CA PHE A 72 12.78 -26.81 3.09
C PHE A 72 14.30 -26.70 3.25
N GLU A 73 14.81 -27.03 4.42
CA GLU A 73 16.21 -27.35 4.61
C GLU A 73 16.45 -28.79 4.18
N THR A 74 17.08 -28.98 3.04
CA THR A 74 17.36 -30.28 2.44
C THR A 74 18.74 -30.80 2.79
N ASN A 75 19.67 -29.90 3.10
CA ASN A 75 21.08 -30.22 3.42
C ASN A 75 21.77 -31.12 2.37
N GLY A 76 21.32 -31.04 1.09
CA GLY A 76 21.80 -31.90 0.01
C GLY A 76 21.22 -33.31 0.01
N ASN A 77 20.16 -33.58 0.79
CA ASN A 77 19.51 -34.91 0.91
C ASN A 77 18.34 -35.08 -0.07
N ALA A 78 17.75 -33.98 -0.58
CA ALA A 78 16.77 -34.07 -1.65
C ALA A 78 17.44 -34.42 -2.97
N LEU A 79 16.84 -35.37 -3.71
CA LEU A 79 17.28 -35.80 -5.04
C LEU A 79 16.41 -35.17 -6.13
N SER A 80 15.09 -35.13 -5.94
CA SER A 80 14.15 -34.50 -6.86
C SER A 80 12.91 -33.98 -6.16
N PHE A 81 12.15 -33.12 -6.86
CA PHE A 81 10.79 -32.75 -6.51
C PHE A 81 9.87 -32.94 -7.70
N GLU A 82 8.70 -33.54 -7.48
CA GLU A 82 7.67 -33.73 -8.49
C GLU A 82 6.32 -33.25 -7.99
N ALA A 83 5.54 -32.62 -8.87
CA ALA A 83 4.16 -32.18 -8.59
C ALA A 83 3.35 -32.02 -9.90
N GLU A 84 2.03 -32.05 -9.78
CA GLU A 84 1.10 -31.51 -10.77
C GLU A 84 0.49 -30.23 -10.18
N VAL A 85 0.62 -29.08 -10.84
CA VAL A 85 0.21 -27.78 -10.30
C VAL A 85 -0.85 -27.12 -11.16
N ALA A 86 -1.82 -26.45 -10.54
CA ALA A 86 -2.87 -25.72 -11.24
C ALA A 86 -3.59 -24.70 -10.34
N VAL A 87 -4.39 -23.82 -10.95
CA VAL A 87 -5.45 -23.08 -10.24
C VAL A 87 -6.59 -24.05 -9.96
N ASP A 88 -7.13 -24.05 -8.71
CA ASP A 88 -8.22 -24.95 -8.32
C ASP A 88 -9.52 -24.65 -9.09
N ASP A 89 -10.27 -25.71 -9.44
CA ASP A 89 -11.51 -25.62 -10.20
C ASP A 89 -12.71 -25.13 -9.38
N GLU A 90 -12.58 -24.88 -8.08
CA GLU A 90 -13.70 -24.41 -7.25
C GLU A 90 -14.21 -23.03 -7.69
N GLU A 91 -13.34 -22.19 -8.28
CA GLU A 91 -13.68 -20.90 -8.85
C GLU A 91 -13.88 -20.93 -10.38
N ILE A 92 -13.96 -22.13 -10.98
CA ILE A 92 -14.04 -22.32 -12.44
C ILE A 92 -15.21 -21.56 -13.08
N ASN A 93 -16.33 -21.42 -12.37
CA ASN A 93 -17.51 -20.75 -12.89
C ASN A 93 -17.32 -19.24 -13.03
N ARG A 94 -16.41 -18.64 -12.29
CA ARG A 94 -16.08 -17.21 -12.35
C ARG A 94 -15.04 -16.90 -13.42
N GLY A 95 -14.20 -17.89 -13.77
CA GLY A 95 -13.15 -17.73 -14.77
C GLY A 95 -12.03 -16.80 -14.34
N HIS A 96 -11.95 -16.50 -13.06
CA HIS A 96 -10.92 -15.69 -12.42
C HIS A 96 -9.85 -16.58 -11.79
N GLY A 97 -8.78 -15.96 -11.31
CA GLY A 97 -7.63 -16.60 -10.72
C GLY A 97 -6.54 -16.90 -11.73
N SER A 98 -5.36 -16.40 -11.40
CA SER A 98 -4.14 -16.59 -12.19
C SER A 98 -2.92 -16.67 -11.27
N VAL A 99 -2.12 -17.74 -11.41
CA VAL A 99 -0.96 -17.97 -10.53
C VAL A 99 0.26 -18.40 -11.32
N VAL A 100 1.43 -18.20 -10.70
CA VAL A 100 2.71 -18.75 -11.18
C VAL A 100 3.26 -19.66 -10.09
N PHE A 101 3.61 -20.90 -10.44
CA PHE A 101 4.33 -21.81 -9.54
C PHE A 101 5.81 -21.81 -9.87
N GLN A 102 6.63 -21.71 -8.84
CA GLN A 102 8.08 -21.79 -8.97
C GLN A 102 8.67 -22.77 -7.96
N VAL A 103 9.73 -23.47 -8.37
CA VAL A 103 10.62 -24.21 -7.48
C VAL A 103 11.97 -23.52 -7.53
N ILE A 104 12.49 -23.14 -6.38
CA ILE A 104 13.76 -22.43 -6.24
C ILE A 104 14.71 -23.29 -5.40
N ALA A 105 15.87 -23.65 -5.95
CA ALA A 105 16.91 -24.40 -5.28
C ALA A 105 18.16 -23.52 -5.12
N ASP A 106 18.64 -23.37 -3.87
CA ASP A 106 19.83 -22.54 -3.52
C ASP A 106 19.85 -21.19 -4.25
N LYS A 107 18.73 -20.45 -4.18
CA LYS A 107 18.51 -19.11 -4.80
C LYS A 107 18.40 -19.10 -6.32
N LYS A 108 18.26 -20.25 -6.99
CA LYS A 108 18.05 -20.34 -8.43
C LYS A 108 16.67 -20.90 -8.73
N ILE A 109 15.92 -20.27 -9.61
CA ILE A 109 14.67 -20.82 -10.14
C ILE A 109 15.03 -22.04 -10.99
N VAL A 110 14.57 -23.22 -10.58
CA VAL A 110 14.81 -24.49 -11.28
C VAL A 110 13.55 -24.99 -11.99
N ALA A 111 12.39 -24.45 -11.65
CA ALA A 111 11.14 -24.59 -12.39
C ALA A 111 10.31 -23.32 -12.29
N ASP A 112 9.65 -22.95 -13.38
CA ASP A 112 8.69 -21.85 -13.49
C ASP A 112 7.60 -22.25 -14.47
N THR A 113 6.33 -22.13 -14.06
CA THR A 113 5.21 -22.49 -14.94
C THR A 113 4.81 -21.38 -15.90
N GLY A 114 5.29 -20.15 -15.70
CA GLY A 114 4.62 -18.96 -16.22
C GLY A 114 3.21 -18.84 -15.64
N VAL A 115 2.47 -17.84 -16.10
CA VAL A 115 1.09 -17.63 -15.65
C VAL A 115 0.21 -18.81 -16.05
N MET A 116 -0.47 -19.37 -15.07
CA MET A 116 -1.52 -20.37 -15.22
C MET A 116 -2.85 -19.76 -14.82
N LYS A 117 -3.90 -20.04 -15.56
CA LYS A 117 -5.24 -19.49 -15.33
C LYS A 117 -6.22 -20.57 -14.93
N SER A 118 -7.30 -20.13 -14.29
CA SER A 118 -8.47 -20.96 -14.02
C SER A 118 -8.90 -21.75 -15.27
N ARG A 119 -9.24 -23.04 -15.12
CA ARG A 119 -9.64 -23.99 -16.18
C ARG A 119 -8.51 -24.56 -17.06
N GLU A 120 -7.29 -24.09 -16.91
CA GLU A 120 -6.16 -24.71 -17.62
C GLU A 120 -5.86 -26.10 -17.04
N PRO A 121 -5.39 -27.05 -17.86
CA PRO A 121 -4.98 -28.36 -17.35
C PRO A 121 -3.76 -28.24 -16.44
N PRO A 122 -3.64 -29.11 -15.42
CA PRO A 122 -2.48 -29.12 -14.55
C PRO A 122 -1.17 -29.25 -15.33
N LYS A 123 -0.15 -28.50 -14.94
CA LYS A 123 1.21 -28.61 -15.44
C LYS A 123 2.02 -29.53 -14.54
N LYS A 124 2.85 -30.37 -15.14
CA LYS A 124 3.79 -31.23 -14.39
C LYS A 124 5.08 -30.46 -14.14
N ILE A 125 5.51 -30.42 -12.88
CA ILE A 125 6.84 -30.01 -12.43
C ILE A 125 7.63 -31.26 -12.09
N SER A 126 8.87 -31.35 -12.57
CA SER A 126 9.82 -32.40 -12.21
C SER A 126 11.23 -31.81 -12.29
N VAL A 127 11.91 -31.69 -11.16
CA VAL A 127 13.20 -31.02 -11.05
C VAL A 127 14.21 -31.90 -10.32
N ASP A 128 15.46 -31.85 -10.77
CA ASP A 128 16.62 -32.41 -10.06
C ASP A 128 17.03 -31.43 -8.95
N LEU A 129 17.15 -31.95 -7.72
CA LEU A 129 17.55 -31.21 -6.54
C LEU A 129 18.86 -31.73 -5.93
N THR A 130 19.58 -32.56 -6.67
CA THR A 130 20.81 -33.18 -6.18
C THR A 130 21.82 -32.12 -5.71
N GLY A 131 22.18 -32.19 -4.43
CA GLY A 131 23.11 -31.25 -3.80
C GLY A 131 22.52 -29.95 -3.29
N ALA A 132 21.27 -29.64 -3.60
CA ALA A 132 20.60 -28.44 -3.09
C ALA A 132 20.49 -28.49 -1.56
N LYS A 133 20.85 -27.38 -0.90
CA LYS A 133 20.78 -27.25 0.56
C LYS A 133 19.45 -26.69 1.02
N THR A 134 18.83 -25.84 0.20
CA THR A 134 17.56 -25.21 0.46
C THR A 134 16.68 -25.30 -0.77
N VAL A 135 15.40 -25.65 -0.57
CA VAL A 135 14.40 -25.66 -1.64
C VAL A 135 13.19 -24.84 -1.19
N MET A 136 12.66 -24.03 -2.11
CA MET A 136 11.47 -23.24 -1.87
C MET A 136 10.41 -23.60 -2.91
N LEU A 137 9.18 -23.79 -2.44
CA LEU A 137 7.99 -23.90 -3.26
C LEU A 137 7.25 -22.56 -3.15
N VAL A 138 7.09 -21.89 -4.28
CA VAL A 138 6.53 -20.51 -4.34
C VAL A 138 5.33 -20.50 -5.25
N VAL A 139 4.28 -19.80 -4.82
CA VAL A 139 3.12 -19.44 -5.65
C VAL A 139 2.96 -17.94 -5.59
N THR A 140 2.92 -17.29 -6.74
CA THR A 140 2.62 -15.85 -6.85
C THR A 140 1.40 -15.62 -7.72
N GLY A 141 0.76 -14.46 -7.60
CA GLY A 141 -0.30 -14.06 -8.51
C GLY A 141 0.17 -13.90 -9.95
N GLY A 142 -0.75 -14.04 -10.92
CA GLY A 142 -0.47 -13.93 -12.34
C GLY A 142 -0.29 -12.52 -12.90
N GLY A 143 -0.28 -11.50 -12.03
CA GLY A 143 -0.10 -10.09 -12.40
C GLY A 143 -1.40 -9.30 -12.54
N ASP A 144 -2.54 -9.87 -12.19
CA ASP A 144 -3.87 -9.25 -12.21
C ASP A 144 -4.51 -9.10 -10.81
N GLY A 145 -3.71 -9.23 -9.76
CA GLY A 145 -4.12 -9.23 -8.36
C GLY A 145 -3.93 -10.59 -7.72
N ILE A 146 -4.58 -10.83 -6.60
CA ILE A 146 -4.60 -12.13 -5.92
C ILE A 146 -6.02 -12.69 -5.76
N ASP A 147 -7.04 -12.03 -6.31
CA ASP A 147 -8.42 -12.45 -6.20
C ASP A 147 -8.63 -13.79 -6.91
N PHE A 148 -9.15 -14.79 -6.16
CA PHE A 148 -9.41 -16.14 -6.66
C PHE A 148 -8.15 -16.97 -7.01
N ASP A 149 -6.98 -16.59 -6.54
CA ASP A 149 -5.70 -17.25 -6.81
C ASP A 149 -5.50 -18.50 -5.95
N HIS A 150 -6.51 -19.38 -5.98
CA HIS A 150 -6.50 -20.69 -5.31
C HIS A 150 -5.57 -21.63 -6.07
N ALA A 151 -4.54 -22.09 -5.41
CA ALA A 151 -3.43 -22.82 -6.01
C ALA A 151 -3.24 -24.19 -5.38
N ASP A 152 -3.07 -25.20 -6.21
CA ASP A 152 -2.91 -26.58 -5.79
C ASP A 152 -1.55 -27.16 -6.20
N TRP A 153 -0.83 -27.71 -5.23
CA TRP A 153 0.31 -28.59 -5.40
C TRP A 153 -0.18 -30.05 -5.34
N CYS A 154 -0.71 -30.57 -6.43
CA CYS A 154 -1.27 -31.93 -6.51
C CYS A 154 -0.18 -32.99 -6.65
N ASN A 155 -0.33 -34.15 -5.99
CA ASN A 155 0.60 -35.28 -6.04
C ASN A 155 2.06 -34.85 -5.79
N ALA A 156 2.27 -33.84 -4.96
CA ALA A 156 3.58 -33.23 -4.70
C ALA A 156 4.41 -34.05 -3.72
N PHE A 157 5.64 -34.39 -4.09
CA PHE A 157 6.56 -35.12 -3.22
C PHE A 157 8.02 -34.82 -3.56
N PHE A 158 8.86 -34.93 -2.55
CA PHE A 158 10.31 -34.98 -2.69
C PHE A 158 10.77 -36.45 -2.72
N THR A 159 11.73 -36.74 -3.57
CA THR A 159 12.54 -37.97 -3.43
C THR A 159 13.79 -37.62 -2.65
N VAL A 160 14.06 -38.34 -1.57
CA VAL A 160 15.21 -38.09 -0.70
C VAL A 160 16.09 -39.32 -0.61
N LYS A 161 17.37 -39.12 -0.27
CA LYS A 161 18.32 -40.20 -0.02
C LYS A 161 17.80 -41.08 1.11
N ASP A 162 17.97 -42.38 0.98
CA ASP A 162 17.53 -43.37 1.98
C ASP A 162 18.04 -43.03 3.39
N GLY A 163 17.15 -43.21 4.37
CA GLY A 163 17.45 -42.93 5.79
C GLY A 163 17.61 -41.46 6.13
N THR A 164 17.28 -40.52 5.19
CA THR A 164 17.36 -39.09 5.43
C THR A 164 15.97 -38.45 5.46
N THR A 165 15.88 -37.24 6.03
CA THR A 165 14.67 -36.42 6.05
C THR A 165 14.99 -35.02 5.62
N ILE A 166 13.96 -34.31 5.11
CA ILE A 166 13.98 -32.88 4.88
C ILE A 166 13.03 -32.20 5.87
N LYS A 167 13.33 -31.00 6.28
CA LYS A 167 12.49 -30.28 7.25
C LYS A 167 11.93 -29.01 6.61
N PRO A 168 10.59 -28.81 6.67
CA PRO A 168 10.05 -27.51 6.42
C PRO A 168 10.50 -26.55 7.53
N VAL A 169 10.90 -25.37 7.14
CA VAL A 169 11.28 -24.30 8.05
C VAL A 169 10.39 -23.09 7.82
N LYS A 170 10.14 -22.33 8.87
CA LYS A 170 9.36 -21.11 8.72
C LYS A 170 10.02 -20.26 7.63
N GLY A 171 9.24 -19.90 6.61
CA GLY A 171 9.71 -19.05 5.53
C GLY A 171 10.46 -17.87 6.12
N GLY A 172 11.78 -17.87 5.97
CA GLY A 172 12.66 -16.85 6.49
C GLY A 172 12.75 -15.70 5.48
N ASN A 173 13.25 -14.60 5.92
CA ASN A 173 13.68 -13.53 5.04
C ASN A 173 14.82 -14.06 4.17
N PHE A 174 14.56 -14.25 2.87
CA PHE A 174 15.56 -14.76 1.90
C PHE A 174 16.60 -13.71 1.54
N SER A 175 16.42 -12.53 2.03
CA SER A 175 17.32 -11.40 1.95
C SER A 175 17.46 -10.80 3.35
N ASP A 176 18.60 -10.22 3.64
CA ASP A 176 18.74 -9.40 4.83
C ASP A 176 17.63 -8.34 4.85
N GLN A 177 17.04 -8.15 6.01
CA GLN A 177 15.97 -7.18 6.19
C GLN A 177 16.55 -5.87 6.72
N LEU A 178 16.10 -4.78 6.13
CA LEU A 178 16.45 -3.44 6.60
C LEU A 178 15.80 -3.22 7.97
N GLY A 179 16.61 -2.85 8.95
CA GLY A 179 16.11 -2.28 10.19
C GLY A 179 15.72 -0.81 9.99
N ILE A 180 15.75 -0.02 11.06
CA ILE A 180 15.60 1.43 10.98
C ILE A 180 16.85 2.01 10.33
N ILE A 181 16.72 2.53 9.09
CA ILE A 181 17.83 3.12 8.32
C ILE A 181 17.74 4.66 8.25
N SER A 182 16.58 5.23 8.57
CA SER A 182 16.44 6.68 8.71
C SER A 182 17.21 7.18 9.93
N PRO A 183 17.95 8.29 9.84
CA PRO A 183 18.57 8.88 11.01
C PRO A 183 17.54 9.38 12.00
N ALA A 184 17.94 9.57 13.25
CA ALA A 184 17.09 10.20 14.25
C ALA A 184 16.69 11.64 13.83
N ILE A 185 15.49 12.07 14.23
CA ILE A 185 15.02 13.42 13.97
C ILE A 185 15.98 14.41 14.65
N PRO A 186 16.49 15.43 13.91
CA PRO A 186 17.39 16.43 14.47
C PRO A 186 16.76 17.21 15.65
N ALA A 187 17.57 17.56 16.63
CA ALA A 187 17.14 18.40 17.75
C ALA A 187 16.89 19.86 17.36
N GLU A 188 17.54 20.34 16.30
CA GLU A 188 17.33 21.66 15.69
C GLU A 188 15.95 21.71 15.03
N PRO A 189 15.31 22.91 14.99
CA PRO A 189 14.04 23.10 14.29
C PRO A 189 14.16 22.81 12.79
N ARG A 190 13.17 22.09 12.25
CA ARG A 190 13.03 21.89 10.80
C ARG A 190 11.57 22.09 10.40
N ILE A 191 11.30 23.00 9.45
CA ILE A 191 9.96 23.24 8.90
C ILE A 191 9.76 22.31 7.70
N ASN A 192 8.86 21.36 7.86
CA ASN A 192 8.60 20.25 6.95
C ASN A 192 7.38 20.51 6.03
N GLY A 193 6.88 19.47 5.36
CA GLY A 193 5.67 19.50 4.55
C GLY A 193 5.83 20.23 3.21
N ALA A 194 4.70 20.51 2.58
CA ALA A 194 4.64 21.17 1.28
C ALA A 194 5.11 22.63 1.31
N GLY A 195 5.62 23.12 0.18
CA GLY A 195 5.99 24.53 0.00
C GLY A 195 4.80 25.45 -0.30
N ALA A 196 3.60 24.90 -0.50
CA ALA A 196 2.37 25.66 -0.69
C ALA A 196 1.15 24.86 -0.23
N PHE A 197 0.05 25.56 0.08
CA PHE A 197 -1.26 24.96 0.31
C PHE A 197 -2.37 25.84 -0.27
N GLY A 198 -3.47 25.23 -0.71
CA GLY A 198 -4.58 25.89 -1.38
C GLY A 198 -5.82 26.00 -0.50
N VAL A 199 -6.56 27.12 -0.67
CA VAL A 199 -7.88 27.33 -0.08
C VAL A 199 -8.73 28.17 -1.05
N ARG A 200 -10.04 27.94 -1.13
CA ARG A 200 -10.93 28.79 -1.91
C ARG A 200 -11.17 30.15 -1.21
N PRO A 201 -11.45 31.22 -1.97
CA PRO A 201 -11.73 32.53 -1.41
C PRO A 201 -12.85 32.48 -0.37
N THR A 202 -12.69 33.17 0.75
CA THR A 202 -13.64 33.24 1.89
C THR A 202 -13.83 31.95 2.69
N HIS A 203 -13.25 30.83 2.26
CA HIS A 203 -13.37 29.56 2.99
C HIS A 203 -12.46 29.52 4.23
N PRO A 204 -12.86 28.77 5.27
CA PRO A 204 -12.06 28.64 6.49
C PRO A 204 -10.69 28.01 6.21
N ILE A 205 -9.64 28.66 6.67
CA ILE A 205 -8.28 28.12 6.69
C ILE A 205 -8.11 27.27 7.94
N LEU A 206 -7.61 26.06 7.77
CA LEU A 206 -7.04 25.23 8.83
C LEU A 206 -5.73 24.63 8.31
N TYR A 207 -4.61 25.21 8.76
CA TYR A 207 -3.28 24.74 8.43
C TYR A 207 -2.42 24.75 9.67
N THR A 208 -1.85 23.60 10.04
CA THR A 208 -0.89 23.50 11.13
C THR A 208 0.51 23.41 10.56
N LEU A 209 1.38 24.32 10.97
CA LEU A 209 2.78 24.36 10.53
C LEU A 209 3.51 23.09 10.97
N PRO A 210 3.94 22.23 10.05
CA PRO A 210 4.65 21.01 10.40
C PRO A 210 6.10 21.33 10.78
N VAL A 211 6.43 21.20 12.07
CA VAL A 211 7.78 21.53 12.59
C VAL A 211 8.26 20.44 13.51
N SER A 212 9.37 19.80 13.13
CA SER A 212 10.12 18.85 13.97
C SER A 212 11.26 19.56 14.72
N GLY A 213 11.83 18.88 15.72
CA GLY A 213 12.90 19.35 16.59
C GLY A 213 12.49 19.36 18.06
N ASP A 214 13.47 19.61 18.95
CA ASP A 214 13.26 19.59 20.39
C ASP A 214 12.32 20.70 20.87
N ARG A 215 11.48 20.37 21.84
CA ARG A 215 10.61 21.33 22.55
C ARG A 215 11.24 21.73 23.89
N PRO A 216 11.01 22.95 24.42
CA PRO A 216 10.10 23.97 23.90
C PRO A 216 10.64 24.71 22.68
N MET A 217 9.71 25.18 21.84
CA MET A 217 10.00 25.87 20.59
C MET A 217 9.08 27.08 20.44
N THR A 218 9.63 28.21 19.97
CA THR A 218 8.86 29.40 19.61
C THR A 218 8.61 29.42 18.12
N LEU A 219 7.38 29.76 17.73
CA LEU A 219 6.95 29.84 16.33
C LEU A 219 6.51 31.28 16.04
N SER A 220 6.75 31.74 14.80
CA SER A 220 6.25 33.02 14.30
C SER A 220 5.95 32.96 12.82
N ALA A 221 5.11 33.88 12.35
CA ALA A 221 4.78 34.03 10.93
C ALA A 221 4.83 35.52 10.53
N ALA A 222 5.36 35.81 9.35
CA ALA A 222 5.41 37.13 8.75
C ALA A 222 4.81 37.09 7.35
N GLY A 223 4.18 38.18 6.91
CA GLY A 223 3.54 38.27 5.58
C GLY A 223 2.12 37.68 5.55
N LEU A 224 1.43 37.61 6.69
CA LEU A 224 0.05 37.13 6.73
C LEU A 224 -0.88 38.06 5.92
N PRO A 225 -1.71 37.51 5.02
CA PRO A 225 -2.73 38.30 4.33
C PRO A 225 -3.85 38.72 5.29
N GLU A 226 -4.61 39.76 4.89
CA GLU A 226 -5.80 40.18 5.60
C GLU A 226 -6.79 39.01 5.78
N GLY A 227 -7.32 38.84 6.99
CA GLY A 227 -8.23 37.76 7.36
C GLY A 227 -7.56 36.47 7.86
N ALA A 228 -6.25 36.28 7.63
CA ALA A 228 -5.51 35.16 8.16
C ALA A 228 -4.92 35.49 9.55
N LYS A 229 -4.87 34.49 10.44
CA LYS A 229 -4.33 34.58 11.81
C LYS A 229 -3.45 33.39 12.11
N PHE A 230 -2.27 33.64 12.67
CA PHE A 230 -1.36 32.59 13.13
C PHE A 230 -1.27 32.58 14.65
N ASP A 231 -1.47 31.41 15.23
CA ASP A 231 -1.28 31.19 16.66
C ASP A 231 0.11 30.58 16.90
N PRO A 232 1.06 31.34 17.50
CA PRO A 232 2.41 30.85 17.76
C PRO A 232 2.48 29.74 18.84
N ALA A 233 1.45 29.58 19.67
CA ALA A 233 1.42 28.55 20.72
C ALA A 233 1.09 27.18 20.13
N THR A 234 0.20 27.12 19.15
CA THR A 234 -0.24 25.88 18.51
C THR A 234 0.39 25.64 17.13
N GLY A 235 0.93 26.68 16.49
CA GLY A 235 1.41 26.63 15.11
C GLY A 235 0.28 26.61 14.06
N MET A 236 -0.94 26.93 14.47
CA MET A 236 -2.12 26.92 13.59
C MET A 236 -2.31 28.25 12.87
N LEU A 237 -2.50 28.17 11.57
CA LEU A 237 -3.00 29.26 10.73
C LEU A 237 -4.50 29.05 10.50
N SER A 238 -5.27 30.09 10.75
CA SER A 238 -6.74 30.09 10.71
C SER A 238 -7.28 31.38 10.09
N GLY A 239 -8.61 31.51 10.00
CA GLY A 239 -9.29 32.66 9.43
C GLY A 239 -9.79 32.38 8.00
N ALA A 240 -9.98 33.43 7.19
CA ALA A 240 -10.39 33.31 5.80
C ALA A 240 -9.85 34.51 4.99
N VAL A 241 -9.41 34.27 3.77
CA VAL A 241 -8.89 35.31 2.86
C VAL A 241 -9.85 35.45 1.68
N ALA A 242 -10.36 36.67 1.48
CA ALA A 242 -11.39 36.91 0.48
C ALA A 242 -10.83 37.09 -0.93
N LYS A 243 -9.64 37.67 -1.07
CA LYS A 243 -9.08 38.03 -2.38
C LYS A 243 -8.25 36.87 -2.92
N PRO A 244 -8.54 36.37 -4.15
CA PRO A 244 -7.67 35.39 -4.80
C PRO A 244 -6.26 35.93 -5.02
N GLY A 245 -5.25 35.04 -4.89
CA GLY A 245 -3.84 35.40 -5.09
C GLY A 245 -2.88 34.44 -4.41
N HIS A 246 -1.60 34.75 -4.52
CA HIS A 246 -0.49 34.06 -3.89
C HIS A 246 -0.01 34.90 -2.70
N TYR A 247 0.09 34.30 -1.55
CA TYR A 247 0.47 34.96 -0.29
C TYR A 247 1.64 34.20 0.34
N PRO A 248 2.89 34.59 0.02
CA PRO A 248 4.07 33.97 0.61
C PRO A 248 4.18 34.36 2.09
N ILE A 249 4.02 33.37 2.97
CA ILE A 249 4.11 33.53 4.43
C ILE A 249 5.44 32.94 4.86
N THR A 250 6.28 33.75 5.52
CA THR A 250 7.54 33.28 6.10
C THR A 250 7.32 32.84 7.56
N PHE A 251 7.43 31.55 7.78
CA PHE A 251 7.39 30.94 9.11
C PHE A 251 8.81 30.80 9.66
N THR A 252 8.94 31.03 10.97
CA THR A 252 10.19 30.82 11.70
C THR A 252 9.94 30.00 12.95
N ALA A 253 10.79 28.99 13.16
CA ALA A 253 10.79 28.13 14.35
C ALA A 253 12.16 28.24 15.04
N LYS A 254 12.17 28.39 16.38
CA LYS A 254 13.41 28.53 17.16
C LYS A 254 13.30 27.75 18.47
N ASN A 255 14.37 27.02 18.80
CA ASN A 255 14.58 26.37 20.09
C ASN A 255 15.99 26.63 20.63
N SER A 256 16.40 25.95 21.71
CA SER A 256 17.74 26.10 22.32
C SER A 256 18.87 25.56 21.42
N LYS A 257 18.58 24.81 20.36
CA LYS A 257 19.57 24.19 19.47
C LYS A 257 19.77 24.98 18.18
N GLY A 258 18.78 25.77 17.76
CA GLY A 258 18.89 26.52 16.52
C GLY A 258 17.60 27.22 16.10
N SER A 259 17.59 27.64 14.84
CA SER A 259 16.47 28.31 14.20
C SER A 259 16.36 27.86 12.75
N ALA A 260 15.11 27.68 12.27
CA ALA A 260 14.79 27.46 10.88
C ALA A 260 13.74 28.46 10.40
N SER A 261 13.87 28.90 9.14
CA SER A 261 12.89 29.77 8.49
C SER A 261 12.56 29.19 7.12
N ARG A 262 11.27 29.22 6.75
CA ARG A 262 10.80 28.76 5.44
C ARG A 262 9.61 29.59 4.99
N THR A 263 9.63 29.99 3.72
CA THR A 263 8.47 30.63 3.08
C THR A 263 7.57 29.54 2.49
N ILE A 264 6.29 29.58 2.85
CA ILE A 264 5.24 28.68 2.34
C ILE A 264 4.17 29.56 1.71
N ASP A 265 3.73 29.21 0.51
CA ASP A 265 2.75 29.99 -0.24
C ASP A 265 1.32 29.57 0.11
N LEU A 266 0.53 30.50 0.64
CA LEU A 266 -0.93 30.32 0.72
C LEU A 266 -1.54 30.75 -0.63
N VAL A 267 -2.04 29.79 -1.39
CA VAL A 267 -2.69 30.02 -2.67
C VAL A 267 -4.20 30.10 -2.45
N VAL A 268 -4.76 31.30 -2.59
CA VAL A 268 -6.20 31.52 -2.54
C VAL A 268 -6.76 31.45 -3.95
N GLY A 269 -7.52 30.41 -4.25
CA GLY A 269 -8.03 30.17 -5.61
C GLY A 269 -8.90 28.91 -5.68
N GLU A 270 -9.30 28.54 -6.90
CA GLU A 270 -10.23 27.43 -7.12
C GLU A 270 -9.62 26.04 -6.90
N THR A 271 -8.29 25.94 -6.92
CA THR A 271 -7.58 24.66 -6.77
C THR A 271 -7.20 24.41 -5.31
N ILE A 272 -7.72 23.35 -4.74
CA ILE A 272 -7.34 22.82 -3.43
C ILE A 272 -6.51 21.55 -3.60
N ALA A 273 -5.95 21.02 -2.51
CA ALA A 273 -5.05 19.86 -2.56
C ALA A 273 -3.88 20.07 -3.55
N LEU A 274 -3.14 21.16 -3.38
CA LEU A 274 -2.00 21.51 -4.26
C LEU A 274 -0.88 20.45 -4.21
N THR A 275 -0.80 19.70 -3.14
CA THR A 275 -0.01 18.49 -2.99
C THR A 275 -0.92 17.33 -2.57
N PRO A 276 -0.49 16.07 -2.72
CA PRO A 276 -1.31 14.93 -2.32
C PRO A 276 -1.69 15.00 -0.83
N PRO A 277 -2.93 14.67 -0.45
CA PRO A 277 -3.31 14.59 0.95
C PRO A 277 -2.48 13.57 1.72
N MET A 278 -2.08 13.92 2.94
CA MET A 278 -1.43 13.02 3.88
C MET A 278 -2.30 12.86 5.14
N GLY A 279 -2.57 11.62 5.52
CA GLY A 279 -3.42 11.37 6.68
C GLY A 279 -3.55 9.90 7.02
N TRP A 280 -4.66 9.55 7.62
CA TRP A 280 -5.02 8.22 8.09
C TRP A 280 -6.47 7.90 7.70
N ASN A 281 -6.78 6.62 7.52
CA ASN A 281 -8.14 6.13 7.28
C ASN A 281 -8.41 4.90 8.14
N SER A 282 -9.63 4.77 8.65
CA SER A 282 -10.00 3.77 9.63
C SER A 282 -10.18 2.35 9.09
N TRP A 283 -10.26 2.15 7.75
CA TRP A 283 -10.70 0.89 7.16
C TRP A 283 -9.77 -0.28 7.44
N ASN A 284 -8.49 -0.15 7.11
CA ASN A 284 -7.56 -1.28 7.16
C ASN A 284 -7.20 -1.75 8.58
N CYS A 285 -7.53 -0.95 9.60
CA CYS A 285 -7.37 -1.39 11.00
C CYS A 285 -8.70 -1.77 11.66
N PHE A 286 -9.78 -1.00 11.50
CA PHE A 286 -11.02 -1.21 12.25
C PHE A 286 -12.16 -1.79 11.41
N ALA A 287 -12.14 -1.65 10.07
CA ALA A 287 -13.25 -2.03 9.20
C ALA A 287 -14.60 -1.53 9.78
N GLY A 288 -15.61 -2.37 9.77
CA GLY A 288 -16.94 -2.05 10.29
C GLY A 288 -17.05 -1.92 11.83
N LYS A 289 -15.93 -1.98 12.57
CA LYS A 289 -15.92 -1.81 14.05
C LYS A 289 -15.58 -0.38 14.49
N VAL A 290 -15.40 0.54 13.56
CA VAL A 290 -15.03 1.93 13.82
C VAL A 290 -16.07 2.67 14.69
N SER A 291 -15.60 3.59 15.53
CA SER A 291 -16.43 4.42 16.43
C SER A 291 -15.80 5.81 16.66
N ASP A 292 -16.57 6.76 17.19
CA ASP A 292 -16.10 8.11 17.64
C ASP A 292 -14.86 8.00 18.54
N VAL A 293 -14.84 7.03 19.44
CA VAL A 293 -13.70 6.79 20.34
C VAL A 293 -12.43 6.45 19.56
N ASN A 294 -12.53 5.58 18.57
CA ASN A 294 -11.37 5.22 17.74
C ASN A 294 -10.83 6.41 16.95
N ILE A 295 -11.73 7.28 16.44
CA ILE A 295 -11.33 8.46 15.68
C ILE A 295 -10.60 9.47 16.58
N ARG A 296 -11.10 9.73 17.81
CA ARG A 296 -10.40 10.58 18.78
C ARG A 296 -9.05 10.00 19.15
N GLN A 297 -8.97 8.70 19.43
CA GLN A 297 -7.71 8.02 19.74
C GLN A 297 -6.70 8.11 18.59
N ALA A 298 -7.16 7.97 17.35
CA ALA A 298 -6.31 8.13 16.16
C ALA A 298 -5.80 9.57 16.02
N ALA A 299 -6.66 10.58 16.24
CA ALA A 299 -6.26 11.98 16.20
C ALA A 299 -5.24 12.32 17.31
N ASP A 300 -5.47 11.82 18.53
CA ASP A 300 -4.53 11.97 19.64
C ASP A 300 -3.19 11.29 19.36
N ALA A 301 -3.22 10.08 18.78
CA ALA A 301 -2.03 9.35 18.42
C ALA A 301 -1.22 10.08 17.34
N MET A 302 -1.86 10.64 16.29
CA MET A 302 -1.19 11.44 15.27
C MET A 302 -0.48 12.66 15.85
N LYS A 303 -1.08 13.32 16.83
CA LYS A 303 -0.44 14.44 17.52
C LYS A 303 0.66 13.98 18.47
N LYS A 304 0.40 12.97 19.30
CA LYS A 304 1.32 12.47 20.33
C LYS A 304 2.57 11.81 19.74
N SER A 305 2.43 11.07 18.65
CA SER A 305 3.56 10.44 17.94
C SER A 305 4.44 11.44 17.19
N GLY A 306 3.95 12.67 17.00
CA GLY A 306 4.64 13.72 16.25
C GLY A 306 4.41 13.67 14.73
N LEU A 307 3.59 12.78 14.21
CA LEU A 307 3.28 12.70 12.78
C LEU A 307 2.81 14.04 12.21
N ILE A 308 2.02 14.82 12.96
CA ILE A 308 1.59 16.16 12.56
C ILE A 308 2.78 17.09 12.27
N ASN A 309 3.94 16.90 12.91
CA ASN A 309 5.14 17.70 12.69
C ASN A 309 5.84 17.38 11.36
N HIS A 310 5.39 16.34 10.66
CA HIS A 310 5.89 15.88 9.36
C HIS A 310 4.86 16.08 8.24
N GLY A 311 3.71 16.74 8.52
CA GLY A 311 2.70 17.10 7.53
C GLY A 311 1.50 16.16 7.43
N TRP A 312 1.42 15.13 8.27
CA TRP A 312 0.23 14.28 8.37
C TRP A 312 -0.92 15.07 8.98
N THR A 313 -2.05 15.13 8.28
CA THR A 313 -3.09 16.13 8.60
C THR A 313 -4.49 15.52 8.71
N TYR A 314 -4.87 14.57 7.84
CA TYR A 314 -6.24 14.08 7.77
C TYR A 314 -6.48 12.88 8.68
N ILE A 315 -7.63 12.86 9.35
CA ILE A 315 -8.18 11.71 10.11
C ILE A 315 -9.50 11.32 9.44
N ASN A 316 -9.50 10.25 8.65
CA ASN A 316 -10.65 9.90 7.82
C ASN A 316 -11.44 8.73 8.41
N ILE A 317 -12.74 8.94 8.59
CA ILE A 317 -13.72 7.92 8.94
C ILE A 317 -14.13 7.21 7.65
N ASP A 318 -13.92 5.90 7.58
CA ASP A 318 -14.43 5.07 6.49
C ASP A 318 -15.89 4.64 6.74
N ASP A 319 -16.38 3.61 6.08
CA ASP A 319 -17.76 3.10 6.18
C ASP A 319 -18.17 2.75 7.63
N PHE A 320 -19.46 2.54 7.88
CA PHE A 320 -20.09 2.18 9.17
C PHE A 320 -20.25 3.32 10.19
N TRP A 321 -20.28 4.58 9.79
CA TRP A 321 -20.73 5.67 10.65
C TRP A 321 -22.25 5.94 10.52
N GLN A 322 -22.86 5.54 9.40
CA GLN A 322 -24.29 5.65 9.11
C GLN A 322 -25.06 4.49 9.74
N ASN A 323 -26.38 4.63 9.88
CA ASN A 323 -27.26 3.51 10.19
C ASN A 323 -27.31 2.52 9.02
N ARG A 324 -27.57 1.24 9.33
CA ARG A 324 -27.60 0.16 8.36
C ARG A 324 -29.04 -0.33 8.17
N PRO A 325 -29.67 -0.05 7.01
CA PRO A 325 -31.04 -0.49 6.74
C PRO A 325 -31.19 -2.03 6.79
N GLY A 326 -32.14 -2.50 7.58
CA GLY A 326 -32.41 -3.93 7.74
C GLY A 326 -31.49 -4.67 8.70
N GLU A 327 -30.61 -3.95 9.44
CA GLU A 327 -29.80 -4.55 10.50
C GLU A 327 -30.66 -5.03 11.65
N THR A 328 -30.40 -6.22 12.18
CA THR A 328 -31.18 -6.85 13.27
C THR A 328 -30.30 -7.32 14.45
N HIS A 329 -29.00 -7.46 14.25
CA HIS A 329 -28.10 -8.04 15.22
C HIS A 329 -27.28 -6.96 15.97
N ASP A 330 -26.67 -6.03 15.23
CA ASP A 330 -25.86 -4.98 15.83
C ASP A 330 -26.74 -3.77 16.21
N GLN A 331 -27.13 -3.71 17.48
CA GLN A 331 -27.97 -2.65 18.03
C GLN A 331 -27.37 -1.24 17.88
N THR A 332 -26.08 -1.13 17.62
CA THR A 332 -25.41 0.16 17.42
C THR A 332 -25.62 0.73 16.01
N LEU A 333 -25.94 -0.12 15.04
CA LEU A 333 -26.19 0.24 13.64
C LEU A 333 -27.69 0.40 13.33
N ILE A 334 -28.58 0.08 14.29
CA ILE A 334 -30.04 0.19 14.12
C ILE A 334 -30.49 1.62 14.43
N GLY A 335 -31.12 2.23 13.44
CA GLY A 335 -31.71 3.56 13.53
C GLY A 335 -32.35 3.99 12.21
N PRO A 336 -32.99 5.17 12.17
CA PRO A 336 -33.50 5.72 10.92
C PRO A 336 -32.36 6.10 9.99
N GLU A 337 -32.54 5.86 8.70
CA GLU A 337 -31.54 6.26 7.68
C GLU A 337 -31.40 7.77 7.61
N ARG A 338 -32.55 8.46 7.65
CA ARG A 338 -32.66 9.92 7.57
C ARG A 338 -33.72 10.41 8.56
N ASP A 339 -33.62 11.67 8.96
CA ASP A 339 -34.62 12.32 9.79
C ASP A 339 -35.85 12.77 8.98
N ALA A 340 -36.82 13.41 9.65
CA ALA A 340 -38.06 13.89 9.00
C ALA A 340 -37.81 14.95 7.90
N ASN A 341 -36.64 15.58 7.89
CA ASN A 341 -36.23 16.56 6.88
C ASN A 341 -35.36 15.91 5.77
N GLY A 342 -35.14 14.60 5.83
CA GLY A 342 -34.30 13.85 4.89
C GLY A 342 -32.79 13.93 5.20
N LYS A 343 -32.37 14.57 6.28
CA LYS A 343 -30.98 14.68 6.69
C LYS A 343 -30.46 13.31 7.18
N ILE A 344 -29.27 12.92 6.73
CA ILE A 344 -28.68 11.62 7.11
C ILE A 344 -28.46 11.53 8.62
N VAL A 345 -28.73 10.37 9.21
CA VAL A 345 -28.61 10.13 10.65
C VAL A 345 -27.43 9.19 10.92
N CYS A 346 -26.57 9.62 11.84
CA CYS A 346 -25.46 8.80 12.31
C CYS A 346 -25.95 7.63 13.16
N ASN A 347 -25.20 6.54 13.18
CA ASN A 347 -25.47 5.44 14.10
C ASN A 347 -25.03 5.77 15.53
N LYS A 348 -25.34 4.88 16.48
CA LYS A 348 -25.09 5.11 17.91
C LYS A 348 -23.59 5.15 18.28
N ARG A 349 -22.70 4.68 17.40
CA ARG A 349 -21.25 4.74 17.60
C ARG A 349 -20.68 6.14 17.34
N PHE A 350 -21.45 7.00 16.65
CA PHE A 350 -21.10 8.37 16.31
C PHE A 350 -22.20 9.34 16.77
N PRO A 351 -22.33 9.59 18.07
CA PRO A 351 -23.44 10.32 18.64
C PRO A 351 -23.47 11.80 18.26
N ASP A 352 -22.32 12.43 17.99
CA ASP A 352 -22.22 13.85 17.67
C ASP A 352 -21.01 14.12 16.74
N MET A 353 -21.28 14.14 15.43
CA MET A 353 -20.27 14.40 14.41
C MET A 353 -19.69 15.82 14.50
N LYS A 354 -20.49 16.79 14.91
CA LYS A 354 -20.04 18.18 15.03
C LYS A 354 -19.06 18.36 16.19
N ALA A 355 -19.33 17.71 17.32
CA ALA A 355 -18.38 17.66 18.44
C ALA A 355 -17.12 16.88 18.10
N LEU A 356 -17.22 15.82 17.31
CA LEU A 356 -16.06 15.04 16.84
C LEU A 356 -15.16 15.86 15.92
N THR A 357 -15.72 16.52 14.90
CA THR A 357 -14.95 17.38 13.99
C THR A 357 -14.31 18.55 14.72
N ALA A 358 -15.04 19.21 15.61
CA ALA A 358 -14.50 20.29 16.44
C ALA A 358 -13.32 19.82 17.31
N TYR A 359 -13.39 18.60 17.85
CA TYR A 359 -12.29 17.99 18.60
C TYR A 359 -11.04 17.81 17.74
N VAL A 360 -11.18 17.20 16.55
CA VAL A 360 -10.06 16.95 15.63
C VAL A 360 -9.45 18.26 15.14
N HIS A 361 -10.28 19.26 14.80
CA HIS A 361 -9.82 20.61 14.42
C HIS A 361 -9.08 21.31 15.57
N GLY A 362 -9.53 21.12 16.83
CA GLY A 362 -8.85 21.65 18.01
C GLY A 362 -7.44 21.10 18.22
N LEU A 363 -7.13 19.93 17.67
CA LEU A 363 -5.78 19.36 17.63
C LEU A 363 -4.92 19.91 16.48
N GLY A 364 -5.50 20.69 15.56
CA GLY A 364 -4.86 21.21 14.34
C GLY A 364 -4.90 20.24 13.18
N LEU A 365 -5.76 19.22 13.23
CA LEU A 365 -5.94 18.18 12.20
C LEU A 365 -7.21 18.44 11.42
N LYS A 366 -7.30 17.87 10.23
CA LYS A 366 -8.50 17.83 9.38
C LYS A 366 -9.17 16.47 9.50
N ILE A 367 -10.45 16.41 9.17
CA ILE A 367 -11.22 15.16 9.29
C ILE A 367 -12.01 14.86 8.01
N GLY A 368 -12.03 13.59 7.62
CA GLY A 368 -12.76 13.10 6.46
C GLY A 368 -13.88 12.13 6.80
N LEU A 369 -14.73 11.92 5.81
CA LEU A 369 -15.90 11.07 5.89
C LEU A 369 -15.97 10.15 4.67
N TYR A 370 -16.82 9.14 4.75
CA TYR A 370 -17.08 8.17 3.68
C TYR A 370 -18.57 8.18 3.30
N SER A 371 -18.85 8.03 2.01
CA SER A 371 -20.19 7.81 1.48
C SER A 371 -20.16 7.03 0.16
N SER A 372 -21.35 6.79 -0.43
CA SER A 372 -21.51 6.11 -1.70
C SER A 372 -22.56 6.83 -2.56
N PRO A 373 -22.41 6.88 -3.89
CA PRO A 373 -23.42 7.41 -4.80
C PRO A 373 -24.66 6.54 -4.90
N GLY A 374 -24.59 5.27 -4.49
CA GLY A 374 -25.73 4.38 -4.47
C GLY A 374 -26.61 4.56 -3.23
N PRO A 375 -27.75 3.85 -3.15
CA PRO A 375 -28.62 3.89 -1.97
C PRO A 375 -27.97 3.30 -0.71
N LYS A 376 -26.95 2.43 -0.89
CA LYS A 376 -26.22 1.79 0.21
C LYS A 376 -24.72 1.90 0.00
N THR A 377 -23.98 1.97 1.10
CA THR A 377 -22.52 1.82 1.13
C THR A 377 -22.11 0.36 0.86
N CYS A 378 -20.81 0.08 0.74
CA CYS A 378 -20.29 -1.28 0.60
C CYS A 378 -20.58 -2.14 1.83
N GLY A 379 -20.56 -1.56 3.04
CA GLY A 379 -21.02 -2.20 4.28
C GLY A 379 -22.53 -2.34 4.41
N GLY A 380 -23.31 -1.88 3.44
CA GLY A 380 -24.77 -1.90 3.45
C GLY A 380 -25.42 -0.79 4.28
N CYS A 381 -24.64 0.19 4.74
CA CYS A 381 -25.15 1.37 5.44
C CYS A 381 -25.81 2.36 4.46
N THR A 382 -26.43 3.43 4.96
CA THR A 382 -27.11 4.45 4.15
C THR A 382 -26.15 5.19 3.23
N GLY A 383 -26.43 5.20 1.91
CA GLY A 383 -25.69 5.97 0.91
C GLY A 383 -26.34 7.33 0.60
N SER A 384 -25.75 8.07 -0.36
CA SER A 384 -26.17 9.44 -0.71
C SER A 384 -27.12 9.53 -1.92
N TYR A 385 -27.54 8.39 -2.51
CA TYR A 385 -28.37 8.38 -3.71
C TYR A 385 -29.64 9.25 -3.57
N GLN A 386 -29.79 10.24 -4.48
CA GLN A 386 -30.86 11.23 -4.50
C GLN A 386 -30.88 12.22 -3.32
N HIS A 387 -29.80 12.26 -2.51
CA HIS A 387 -29.64 13.17 -1.38
C HIS A 387 -28.28 13.91 -1.38
N GLU A 388 -27.58 13.91 -2.50
CA GLU A 388 -26.19 14.39 -2.62
C GLU A 388 -26.04 15.85 -2.15
N TRP A 389 -26.99 16.71 -2.51
CA TRP A 389 -26.99 18.12 -2.09
C TRP A 389 -27.19 18.29 -0.58
N GLN A 390 -28.14 17.57 -0.01
CA GLN A 390 -28.46 17.63 1.40
C GLN A 390 -27.34 17.02 2.25
N ASP A 391 -26.74 15.94 1.76
CA ASP A 391 -25.61 15.29 2.43
C ASP A 391 -24.38 16.19 2.38
N ALA A 392 -24.08 16.83 1.24
CA ALA A 392 -22.97 17.77 1.11
C ALA A 392 -23.12 18.97 2.07
N GLU A 393 -24.32 19.54 2.19
CA GLU A 393 -24.64 20.59 3.18
C GLU A 393 -24.39 20.09 4.61
N THR A 394 -24.88 18.88 4.93
CA THR A 394 -24.71 18.26 6.22
C THR A 394 -23.25 18.02 6.58
N TYR A 395 -22.44 17.52 5.63
CA TYR A 395 -21.00 17.28 5.85
C TYR A 395 -20.24 18.59 6.09
N ALA A 396 -20.59 19.65 5.34
CA ALA A 396 -20.02 20.99 5.55
C ALA A 396 -20.43 21.58 6.90
N GLU A 397 -21.71 21.48 7.29
CA GLU A 397 -22.20 21.93 8.60
C GLU A 397 -21.55 21.21 9.78
N TRP A 398 -21.28 19.91 9.63
CA TRP A 398 -20.54 19.14 10.62
C TRP A 398 -19.06 19.52 10.68
N GLY A 399 -18.51 20.07 9.59
CA GLY A 399 -17.13 20.54 9.54
C GLY A 399 -16.14 19.57 8.87
N PHE A 400 -16.59 18.65 8.05
CA PHE A 400 -15.69 17.73 7.34
C PHE A 400 -14.89 18.42 6.24
N ASP A 401 -13.66 17.92 6.00
CA ASP A 401 -12.66 18.47 5.07
C ASP A 401 -12.33 17.52 3.90
N TYR A 402 -12.85 16.29 3.92
CA TYR A 402 -12.55 15.24 2.96
C TYR A 402 -13.74 14.29 2.83
N LEU A 403 -14.05 13.84 1.63
CA LEU A 403 -15.07 12.83 1.34
C LEU A 403 -14.51 11.74 0.45
N LYS A 404 -14.40 10.51 0.94
CA LYS A 404 -14.25 9.30 0.13
C LYS A 404 -15.63 8.89 -0.36
N HIS A 405 -15.85 8.90 -1.68
CA HIS A 405 -17.13 8.58 -2.32
C HIS A 405 -17.00 7.31 -3.14
N ASP A 406 -17.46 6.20 -2.59
CA ASP A 406 -17.18 4.85 -3.04
C ASP A 406 -18.30 4.30 -3.94
N TRP A 407 -17.94 3.60 -5.01
CA TRP A 407 -18.86 3.06 -6.02
C TRP A 407 -19.68 1.85 -5.52
N CYS A 408 -20.34 1.98 -4.38
CA CYS A 408 -21.12 0.90 -3.83
C CYS A 408 -22.61 1.05 -4.21
N SER A 409 -23.25 -0.05 -4.57
CA SER A 409 -24.67 -0.17 -4.93
C SER A 409 -25.16 0.72 -6.09
N TYR A 410 -24.37 1.67 -6.60
CA TYR A 410 -24.79 2.55 -7.71
C TYR A 410 -25.03 1.79 -9.02
N GLY A 411 -24.28 0.72 -9.28
CA GLY A 411 -24.54 -0.17 -10.43
C GLY A 411 -25.89 -0.86 -10.43
N GLY A 412 -26.57 -0.92 -9.27
CA GLY A 412 -27.89 -1.49 -9.10
C GLY A 412 -29.06 -0.51 -9.32
N VAL A 413 -28.78 0.80 -9.51
CA VAL A 413 -29.80 1.79 -9.80
C VAL A 413 -29.82 2.13 -11.29
N PRO A 414 -30.94 2.62 -11.84
CA PRO A 414 -30.99 3.07 -13.23
C PRO A 414 -29.99 4.21 -13.49
N HIS A 415 -29.05 4.00 -14.37
CA HIS A 415 -28.05 4.99 -14.74
C HIS A 415 -27.68 4.87 -16.23
N GLU A 416 -27.08 5.91 -16.77
CA GLU A 416 -26.55 5.91 -18.15
C GLU A 416 -25.40 4.91 -18.26
N SER A 417 -25.28 4.25 -19.42
CA SER A 417 -24.17 3.34 -19.69
C SER A 417 -22.87 4.10 -20.07
N GLY A 418 -21.75 3.41 -19.96
CA GLY A 418 -20.44 3.91 -20.36
C GLY A 418 -19.92 5.04 -19.49
N LEU A 419 -19.04 5.87 -20.05
CA LEU A 419 -18.31 6.89 -19.31
C LEU A 419 -19.24 7.93 -18.64
N LYS A 420 -20.33 8.31 -19.29
CA LYS A 420 -21.31 9.25 -18.71
C LYS A 420 -21.91 8.71 -17.41
N GLY A 421 -22.26 7.41 -17.38
CA GLY A 421 -22.77 6.76 -16.19
C GLY A 421 -21.75 6.70 -15.06
N LEU A 422 -20.47 6.47 -15.38
CA LEU A 422 -19.38 6.48 -14.40
C LEU A 422 -19.12 7.87 -13.81
N MET A 423 -19.15 8.92 -14.64
CA MET A 423 -18.85 10.29 -14.22
C MET A 423 -20.00 10.97 -13.45
N LYS A 424 -21.25 10.71 -13.84
CA LYS A 424 -22.43 11.43 -13.38
C LYS A 424 -22.55 11.55 -11.84
N PRO A 425 -22.43 10.48 -11.05
CA PRO A 425 -22.60 10.59 -9.60
C PRO A 425 -21.50 11.44 -8.95
N TYR A 426 -20.28 11.38 -9.47
CA TYR A 426 -19.17 12.17 -8.96
C TYR A 426 -19.30 13.66 -9.34
N ILE A 427 -19.75 13.96 -10.56
CA ILE A 427 -20.08 15.34 -10.97
C ILE A 427 -21.16 15.92 -10.07
N LEU A 428 -22.21 15.14 -9.75
CA LEU A 428 -23.30 15.59 -8.89
C LEU A 428 -22.79 15.88 -7.48
N MET A 429 -22.06 14.95 -6.86
CA MET A 429 -21.52 15.15 -5.52
C MET A 429 -20.49 16.30 -5.49
N SER A 430 -19.58 16.40 -6.47
CA SER A 430 -18.60 17.49 -6.52
C SER A 430 -19.26 18.85 -6.64
N THR A 431 -20.34 18.95 -7.44
CA THR A 431 -21.12 20.19 -7.60
C THR A 431 -21.77 20.59 -6.28
N ALA A 432 -22.36 19.62 -5.56
CA ALA A 432 -22.98 19.85 -4.26
C ALA A 432 -21.95 20.29 -3.21
N LEU A 433 -20.78 19.65 -3.14
CA LEU A 433 -19.69 20.01 -2.23
C LEU A 433 -19.11 21.40 -2.54
N ARG A 434 -18.93 21.73 -3.82
CA ARG A 434 -18.40 23.05 -4.24
C ARG A 434 -19.33 24.21 -3.92
N ALA A 435 -20.62 23.96 -3.78
CA ALA A 435 -21.61 24.96 -3.37
C ALA A 435 -21.53 25.32 -1.88
N GLN A 436 -20.79 24.55 -1.07
CA GLN A 436 -20.66 24.79 0.35
C GLN A 436 -19.56 25.82 0.68
N ASN A 437 -19.69 26.52 1.79
CA ASN A 437 -18.70 27.51 2.28
C ASN A 437 -17.53 26.83 3.03
N ARG A 438 -17.07 25.68 2.53
CA ARG A 438 -15.97 24.91 3.09
C ARG A 438 -15.28 24.10 2.00
N ASP A 439 -13.96 23.98 2.11
CA ASP A 439 -13.19 23.14 1.23
C ASP A 439 -13.28 21.67 1.70
N ILE A 440 -13.86 20.83 0.85
CA ILE A 440 -13.96 19.39 1.07
C ILE A 440 -13.29 18.69 -0.10
N ILE A 441 -12.21 17.97 0.12
CA ILE A 441 -11.56 17.15 -0.90
C ILE A 441 -12.50 16.01 -1.28
N LEU A 442 -12.77 15.83 -2.56
CA LEU A 442 -13.53 14.70 -3.08
C LEU A 442 -12.56 13.64 -3.62
N SER A 443 -12.58 12.45 -3.01
CA SER A 443 -11.85 11.27 -3.44
C SER A 443 -12.81 10.26 -4.06
N LEU A 444 -12.60 9.98 -5.35
CA LEU A 444 -13.41 9.03 -6.10
C LEU A 444 -12.88 7.61 -5.85
N CYS A 445 -13.65 6.78 -5.19
CA CYS A 445 -13.31 5.38 -4.95
C CYS A 445 -14.15 4.49 -5.86
N GLN A 446 -13.62 4.17 -7.05
CA GLN A 446 -14.31 3.41 -8.08
C GLN A 446 -13.38 2.43 -8.83
N TYR A 447 -12.25 2.11 -8.24
CA TYR A 447 -11.38 0.96 -8.60
C TYR A 447 -10.75 1.02 -10.00
N GLY A 448 -10.57 2.20 -10.60
CA GLY A 448 -9.97 2.36 -11.93
C GLY A 448 -10.93 2.25 -13.11
N MET A 449 -12.24 2.07 -12.86
CA MET A 449 -13.24 1.87 -13.91
C MET A 449 -13.24 2.99 -14.95
N GLY A 450 -13.27 2.59 -16.23
CA GLY A 450 -13.33 3.53 -17.35
C GLY A 450 -12.10 4.42 -17.48
N ASN A 451 -10.93 3.98 -16.98
CA ASN A 451 -9.71 4.77 -16.96
C ASN A 451 -9.91 6.11 -16.23
N VAL A 452 -10.23 6.05 -14.95
CA VAL A 452 -10.58 7.22 -14.10
C VAL A 452 -9.52 8.31 -14.13
N SER A 453 -8.26 7.98 -14.27
CA SER A 453 -7.16 8.96 -14.35
C SER A 453 -7.40 10.00 -15.45
N ALA A 454 -7.99 9.59 -16.57
CA ALA A 454 -8.29 10.50 -17.68
C ALA A 454 -9.50 11.42 -17.42
N TRP A 455 -10.42 11.07 -16.52
CA TRP A 455 -11.67 11.83 -16.32
C TRP A 455 -11.95 12.27 -14.88
N GLY A 456 -11.24 11.75 -13.88
CA GLY A 456 -11.48 12.03 -12.46
C GLY A 456 -11.47 13.53 -12.15
N LYS A 457 -10.49 14.28 -12.67
CA LYS A 457 -10.42 15.74 -12.55
C LYS A 457 -11.65 16.42 -13.16
N MET A 458 -12.11 15.97 -14.32
CA MET A 458 -13.28 16.55 -15.00
C MET A 458 -14.58 16.33 -14.22
N SER A 459 -14.62 15.29 -13.39
CA SER A 459 -15.74 15.02 -12.48
C SER A 459 -15.65 15.81 -11.16
N GLY A 460 -14.63 16.67 -11.01
CA GLY A 460 -14.43 17.51 -9.84
C GLY A 460 -13.70 16.82 -8.68
N GLY A 461 -13.17 15.60 -8.88
CA GLY A 461 -12.34 14.91 -7.90
C GLY A 461 -10.95 15.54 -7.77
N GLN A 462 -10.40 15.50 -6.55
CA GLN A 462 -9.00 15.83 -6.27
C GLN A 462 -8.13 14.58 -6.17
N CYS A 463 -8.73 13.43 -5.85
CA CYS A 463 -8.09 12.12 -5.81
C CYS A 463 -9.00 11.08 -6.45
N TRP A 464 -8.44 9.99 -6.95
CA TRP A 464 -9.23 8.87 -7.48
C TRP A 464 -8.46 7.55 -7.41
N ARG A 465 -9.12 6.52 -6.90
CA ARG A 465 -8.60 5.15 -6.84
C ARG A 465 -8.38 4.60 -8.24
N THR A 466 -7.19 4.10 -8.50
CA THR A 466 -6.77 3.59 -9.81
C THR A 466 -6.90 2.08 -9.95
N THR A 467 -7.03 1.37 -8.83
CA THR A 467 -7.07 -0.10 -8.73
C THR A 467 -8.09 -0.57 -7.69
N GLY A 468 -8.31 -1.88 -7.60
CA GLY A 468 -8.99 -2.53 -6.49
C GLY A 468 -8.28 -2.32 -5.15
N ASP A 469 -8.84 -2.89 -4.09
CA ASP A 469 -8.34 -2.68 -2.73
C ASP A 469 -7.01 -3.39 -2.49
N ILE A 470 -6.12 -2.73 -1.74
CA ILE A 470 -4.83 -3.28 -1.34
C ILE A 470 -4.99 -4.21 -0.12
N VAL A 471 -4.23 -5.30 -0.14
CA VAL A 471 -4.00 -6.13 1.05
C VAL A 471 -2.51 -6.20 1.36
N ASP A 472 -2.15 -6.62 2.56
CA ASP A 472 -0.79 -6.59 3.09
C ASP A 472 0.09 -7.76 2.61
N THR A 473 0.13 -7.96 1.28
CA THR A 473 1.05 -8.91 0.63
C THR A 473 1.91 -8.19 -0.42
N TRP A 474 3.09 -8.74 -0.68
CA TRP A 474 3.98 -8.22 -1.72
C TRP A 474 3.29 -8.17 -3.08
N GLY A 475 2.62 -9.29 -3.48
CA GLY A 475 1.94 -9.37 -4.77
C GLY A 475 0.87 -8.31 -4.93
N SER A 476 0.01 -8.09 -3.92
CA SER A 476 -0.99 -7.02 -3.96
C SER A 476 -0.33 -5.64 -4.11
N MET A 477 0.64 -5.33 -3.28
CA MET A 477 1.31 -4.03 -3.27
C MET A 477 2.04 -3.75 -4.59
N ILE A 478 2.84 -4.70 -5.10
CA ILE A 478 3.64 -4.49 -6.31
C ILE A 478 2.80 -4.47 -7.59
N ASN A 479 1.70 -5.24 -7.64
CA ASN A 479 0.77 -5.21 -8.78
C ASN A 479 0.02 -3.89 -8.85
N ILE A 480 -0.43 -3.35 -7.72
CA ILE A 480 -1.03 -2.01 -7.64
C ILE A 480 -0.01 -0.94 -8.06
N ALA A 481 1.24 -1.05 -7.60
CA ALA A 481 2.32 -0.15 -8.03
C ALA A 481 2.56 -0.24 -9.54
N ASN A 482 2.62 -1.44 -10.11
CA ASN A 482 2.80 -1.66 -11.54
C ASN A 482 1.65 -1.07 -12.39
N ALA A 483 0.44 -1.06 -11.86
CA ALA A 483 -0.72 -0.47 -12.53
C ALA A 483 -0.67 1.07 -12.58
N GLN A 484 0.26 1.73 -11.87
CA GLN A 484 0.47 3.17 -11.99
C GLN A 484 1.30 3.56 -13.22
N ASP A 485 1.94 2.61 -13.89
CA ASP A 485 2.73 2.87 -15.11
C ASP A 485 1.85 3.43 -16.23
N GLY A 486 2.26 4.54 -16.83
CA GLY A 486 1.47 5.28 -17.84
C GLY A 486 0.41 6.23 -17.28
N LEU A 487 0.21 6.27 -15.95
CA LEU A 487 -0.74 7.19 -15.31
C LEU A 487 -0.12 8.52 -14.87
N GLU A 488 1.19 8.68 -14.98
CA GLU A 488 1.93 9.88 -14.57
C GLU A 488 1.48 11.16 -15.28
N LEU A 489 0.93 11.03 -16.48
CA LEU A 489 0.43 12.16 -17.28
C LEU A 489 -0.82 12.83 -16.68
N PHE A 490 -1.53 12.15 -15.78
CA PHE A 490 -2.80 12.61 -15.21
C PHE A 490 -2.66 13.23 -13.82
N THR A 491 -1.43 13.28 -13.27
CA THR A 491 -1.16 13.90 -11.97
C THR A 491 -0.76 15.37 -12.10
N GLY A 492 -1.03 16.11 -11.05
CA GLY A 492 -0.65 17.52 -10.92
C GLY A 492 -1.43 18.18 -9.78
N PRO A 493 -1.13 19.45 -9.43
CA PRO A 493 -1.81 20.14 -8.36
C PRO A 493 -3.34 20.03 -8.45
N GLY A 494 -3.95 19.53 -7.37
CA GLY A 494 -5.39 19.24 -7.28
C GLY A 494 -5.87 18.00 -8.05
N SER A 495 -4.95 17.10 -8.45
CA SER A 495 -5.28 15.95 -9.31
C SER A 495 -4.33 14.79 -9.03
N TRP A 496 -4.78 13.78 -8.25
CA TRP A 496 -3.92 12.74 -7.72
C TRP A 496 -4.45 11.34 -7.98
N ASN A 497 -3.66 10.51 -8.66
CA ASN A 497 -3.88 9.08 -8.72
C ASN A 497 -3.69 8.47 -7.33
N ASP A 498 -4.61 7.63 -6.91
CA ASP A 498 -4.62 7.00 -5.58
C ASP A 498 -4.49 5.48 -5.73
N PRO A 499 -3.30 4.92 -5.45
CA PRO A 499 -3.06 3.47 -5.47
C PRO A 499 -3.50 2.77 -4.18
N ASP A 500 -4.32 3.43 -3.34
CA ASP A 500 -4.82 2.96 -2.06
C ASP A 500 -3.87 3.19 -0.86
N MET A 501 -4.26 2.70 0.30
CA MET A 501 -3.72 2.95 1.63
C MET A 501 -2.26 2.49 1.80
N LEU A 502 -1.59 3.08 2.79
CA LEU A 502 -0.32 2.57 3.31
C LEU A 502 -0.58 1.46 4.35
N ILE A 503 -0.28 0.22 3.99
CA ILE A 503 -0.51 -0.96 4.83
C ILE A 503 0.75 -1.37 5.60
N VAL A 504 1.26 -0.44 6.39
CA VAL A 504 2.40 -0.61 7.31
C VAL A 504 1.91 -0.76 8.74
N GLY A 505 2.74 -1.26 9.66
CA GLY A 505 2.40 -1.36 11.08
C GLY A 505 1.28 -2.37 11.40
N MET A 506 0.37 -2.04 12.31
CA MET A 506 -0.73 -2.92 12.76
C MET A 506 -1.98 -2.70 11.91
N VAL A 507 -2.28 -3.67 11.05
CA VAL A 507 -3.46 -3.71 10.15
C VAL A 507 -4.34 -4.92 10.46
N GLY A 508 -5.35 -5.23 9.66
CA GLY A 508 -6.10 -6.49 9.80
C GLY A 508 -7.61 -6.39 9.72
N TRP A 509 -8.14 -5.28 9.19
CA TRP A 509 -9.57 -5.11 8.87
C TRP A 509 -10.51 -5.55 10.02
N GLY A 510 -10.21 -5.07 11.23
CA GLY A 510 -10.96 -5.38 12.46
C GLY A 510 -10.45 -6.58 13.27
N ASN A 511 -9.43 -7.30 12.77
CA ASN A 511 -8.70 -8.37 13.47
C ASN A 511 -7.21 -8.07 13.43
N LEU A 512 -6.77 -7.10 14.22
CA LEU A 512 -5.43 -6.51 14.16
C LEU A 512 -4.30 -7.54 14.26
N HIS A 513 -3.34 -7.38 13.37
CA HIS A 513 -2.06 -8.11 13.33
C HIS A 513 -0.97 -7.21 12.71
N PRO A 514 0.31 -7.46 12.96
CA PRO A 514 1.37 -6.79 12.22
C PRO A 514 1.20 -7.03 10.72
N THR A 515 1.46 -6.01 9.90
CA THR A 515 1.47 -6.18 8.44
C THR A 515 2.32 -7.38 8.05
N ARG A 516 1.88 -8.14 7.04
CA ARG A 516 2.65 -9.26 6.49
C ARG A 516 3.78 -8.81 5.57
N LEU A 517 3.79 -7.53 5.16
CA LEU A 517 4.90 -6.96 4.41
C LEU A 517 6.17 -6.97 5.27
N THR A 518 7.25 -7.50 4.72
CA THR A 518 8.58 -7.45 5.33
C THR A 518 9.07 -6.00 5.46
N PRO A 519 10.07 -5.70 6.29
CA PRO A 519 10.66 -4.37 6.34
C PRO A 519 11.13 -3.83 4.98
N ASN A 520 11.76 -4.67 4.13
CA ASN A 520 12.17 -4.28 2.78
C ASN A 520 10.97 -3.86 1.92
N GLU A 521 9.88 -4.64 1.99
CA GLU A 521 8.65 -4.39 1.25
C GLU A 521 7.93 -3.13 1.74
N GLN A 522 7.96 -2.84 3.05
CA GLN A 522 7.41 -1.60 3.60
C GLN A 522 8.21 -0.36 3.13
N TYR A 523 9.55 -0.44 3.06
CA TYR A 523 10.37 0.61 2.45
C TYR A 523 10.04 0.81 0.97
N THR A 524 9.84 -0.28 0.23
CA THR A 524 9.45 -0.24 -1.19
C THR A 524 8.07 0.37 -1.37
N HIS A 525 7.09 -0.04 -0.56
CA HIS A 525 5.74 0.50 -0.56
C HIS A 525 5.73 2.02 -0.38
N MET A 526 6.37 2.50 0.68
CA MET A 526 6.45 3.94 0.97
C MET A 526 7.20 4.71 -0.12
N SER A 527 8.30 4.15 -0.66
CA SER A 527 9.08 4.78 -1.74
C SER A 527 8.27 4.94 -3.01
N LEU A 528 7.54 3.91 -3.43
CA LEU A 528 6.72 3.93 -4.64
C LEU A 528 5.54 4.91 -4.50
N TRP A 529 4.81 4.91 -3.37
CA TRP A 529 3.72 5.87 -3.14
C TRP A 529 4.22 7.32 -3.15
N CYS A 530 5.42 7.58 -2.62
CA CYS A 530 6.06 8.90 -2.72
C CYS A 530 6.47 9.25 -4.16
N LEU A 531 7.00 8.30 -4.92
CA LEU A 531 7.34 8.49 -6.33
C LEU A 531 6.10 8.79 -7.19
N PHE A 532 4.98 8.16 -6.91
CA PHE A 532 3.73 8.36 -7.65
C PHE A 532 3.02 9.68 -7.32
N SER A 533 3.50 10.49 -6.40
CA SER A 533 2.75 11.67 -5.90
C SER A 533 1.33 11.31 -5.49
N SER A 534 1.14 10.17 -4.87
CA SER A 534 -0.16 9.68 -4.47
C SER A 534 -0.58 10.21 -3.10
N PRO A 535 -1.87 10.24 -2.78
CA PRO A 535 -2.32 10.39 -1.41
C PRO A 535 -1.60 9.40 -0.51
N LEU A 536 -1.15 9.84 0.66
CA LEU A 536 -0.55 9.00 1.67
C LEU A 536 -1.55 8.85 2.82
N LEU A 537 -2.31 7.75 2.82
CA LEU A 537 -3.30 7.46 3.85
C LEU A 537 -2.87 6.23 4.65
N ILE A 538 -2.43 6.46 5.89
CA ILE A 538 -2.02 5.40 6.82
C ILE A 538 -3.21 4.51 7.13
N GLY A 539 -3.07 3.18 6.94
CA GLY A 539 -4.12 2.20 7.22
C GLY A 539 -4.00 1.48 8.56
N CYS A 540 -2.92 1.70 9.32
CA CYS A 540 -2.68 0.99 10.57
C CYS A 540 -3.34 1.64 11.79
N ASP A 541 -3.43 0.88 12.89
CA ASP A 541 -3.81 1.42 14.21
C ASP A 541 -2.68 2.30 14.76
N MET A 542 -2.85 3.61 14.67
CA MET A 542 -1.85 4.60 15.11
C MET A 542 -1.61 4.59 16.62
N THR A 543 -2.48 3.98 17.43
CA THR A 543 -2.26 3.83 18.88
C THR A 543 -1.18 2.78 19.20
N GLN A 544 -0.80 1.98 18.20
CA GLN A 544 0.16 0.88 18.29
C GLN A 544 1.39 1.07 17.37
N LEU A 545 1.74 2.33 17.04
CA LEU A 545 2.94 2.61 16.24
C LEU A 545 4.21 2.16 16.97
N ASP A 546 4.97 1.28 16.33
CA ASP A 546 6.32 0.93 16.76
C ASP A 546 7.38 1.90 16.19
N ALA A 547 8.62 1.77 16.67
CA ALA A 547 9.72 2.62 16.24
C ALA A 547 10.03 2.48 14.75
N PHE A 548 9.88 1.28 14.18
CA PHE A 548 10.13 1.03 12.76
C PHE A 548 9.07 1.75 11.90
N THR A 549 7.79 1.52 12.17
CA THR A 549 6.68 2.17 11.46
C THR A 549 6.77 3.69 11.56
N LEU A 550 7.08 4.21 12.77
CA LEU A 550 7.25 5.65 12.95
C LEU A 550 8.41 6.19 12.11
N SER A 551 9.53 5.47 12.01
CA SER A 551 10.69 5.87 11.21
C SER A 551 10.40 5.93 9.70
N LEU A 552 9.50 5.05 9.20
CA LEU A 552 9.01 5.11 7.82
C LEU A 552 8.18 6.38 7.56
N LEU A 553 7.31 6.73 8.51
CA LEU A 553 6.33 7.80 8.36
C LEU A 553 6.87 9.20 8.70
N THR A 554 8.10 9.30 9.19
CA THR A 554 8.70 10.58 9.64
C THR A 554 10.00 10.95 8.91
N ASN A 555 10.36 10.25 7.83
CA ASN A 555 11.51 10.64 7.01
C ASN A 555 11.16 11.80 6.09
N ASP A 556 11.51 13.02 6.49
CA ASP A 556 11.13 14.25 5.79
C ASP A 556 11.73 14.36 4.38
N GLU A 557 12.87 13.72 4.06
CA GLU A 557 13.43 13.73 2.70
C GLU A 557 12.61 12.84 1.76
N VAL A 558 12.11 11.72 2.25
CA VAL A 558 11.20 10.83 1.51
C VAL A 558 9.84 11.52 1.32
N LEU A 559 9.27 12.10 2.38
CA LEU A 559 8.00 12.83 2.32
C LEU A 559 8.07 14.06 1.40
N ALA A 560 9.21 14.75 1.34
CA ALA A 560 9.42 15.89 0.46
C ALA A 560 9.30 15.52 -1.04
N ILE A 561 9.65 14.28 -1.42
CA ILE A 561 9.42 13.79 -2.79
C ILE A 561 7.93 13.72 -3.09
N ASN A 562 7.12 13.17 -2.19
CA ASN A 562 5.66 13.12 -2.35
C ASN A 562 5.05 14.53 -2.42
N GLN A 563 5.52 15.44 -1.57
CA GLN A 563 4.99 16.79 -1.40
C GLN A 563 5.66 17.84 -2.33
N ASP A 564 6.38 17.40 -3.36
CA ASP A 564 7.02 18.29 -4.33
C ASP A 564 5.97 19.05 -5.18
N LEU A 565 6.13 20.38 -5.27
CA LEU A 565 5.15 21.29 -5.89
C LEU A 565 4.99 21.13 -7.40
N LEU A 566 5.94 20.49 -8.10
CA LEU A 566 5.78 20.17 -9.52
C LEU A 566 4.60 19.20 -9.73
N GLY A 567 4.29 18.39 -8.72
CA GLY A 567 3.15 17.49 -8.71
C GLY A 567 3.20 16.39 -9.78
N LYS A 568 4.39 16.08 -10.33
CA LYS A 568 4.55 15.01 -11.32
C LYS A 568 4.71 13.66 -10.64
N ALA A 569 4.02 12.64 -11.11
CA ALA A 569 4.26 11.26 -10.70
C ALA A 569 5.44 10.67 -11.48
N ALA A 570 6.04 9.60 -10.92
CA ALA A 570 7.05 8.83 -11.62
C ALA A 570 6.42 7.94 -12.71
N GLY A 571 7.05 7.88 -13.87
CA GLY A 571 6.87 6.82 -14.85
C GLY A 571 7.95 5.75 -14.70
N ARG A 572 7.69 4.54 -15.20
CA ARG A 572 8.69 3.47 -15.24
C ARG A 572 9.61 3.68 -16.44
N VAL A 573 10.86 4.05 -16.16
CA VAL A 573 11.85 4.44 -17.18
C VAL A 573 12.69 3.28 -17.69
N ALA A 574 12.82 2.21 -16.90
CA ALA A 574 13.49 0.97 -17.32
C ALA A 574 12.92 -0.24 -16.56
N ARG A 575 13.03 -1.41 -17.19
CA ARG A 575 12.61 -2.69 -16.64
C ARG A 575 13.45 -3.82 -17.18
N ASP A 576 13.86 -4.73 -16.30
CA ASP A 576 14.42 -6.02 -16.67
C ASP A 576 13.78 -7.15 -15.83
N GLU A 577 14.36 -8.34 -15.84
CA GLU A 577 13.87 -9.49 -15.10
C GLU A 577 13.77 -9.21 -13.59
N ASN A 578 14.79 -8.58 -13.01
CA ASN A 578 14.93 -8.37 -11.57
C ASN A 578 14.53 -6.96 -11.11
N PHE A 579 14.63 -5.96 -11.99
CA PHE A 579 14.47 -4.56 -11.59
C PHE A 579 13.37 -3.84 -12.36
N ASP A 580 12.62 -3.00 -11.62
CA ASP A 580 11.87 -1.88 -12.17
C ASP A 580 12.50 -0.57 -11.70
N ILE A 581 12.72 0.36 -12.64
CA ILE A 581 13.30 1.68 -12.34
C ILE A 581 12.26 2.75 -12.64
N TRP A 582 11.94 3.53 -11.62
CA TRP A 582 10.96 4.60 -11.68
C TRP A 582 11.65 5.94 -11.49
N ALA A 583 11.26 6.97 -12.26
CA ALA A 583 11.85 8.30 -12.14
C ALA A 583 10.81 9.40 -12.33
N ARG A 584 10.99 10.51 -11.60
CA ARG A 584 10.18 11.72 -11.72
C ARG A 584 11.03 12.98 -11.59
N PRO A 585 10.72 14.04 -12.36
CA PRO A 585 11.33 15.35 -12.17
C PRO A 585 10.78 16.02 -10.89
N LEU A 586 11.58 16.89 -10.29
CA LEU A 586 11.26 17.68 -9.10
C LEU A 586 11.29 19.18 -9.41
N ALA A 587 10.59 19.99 -8.62
CA ALA A 587 10.48 21.42 -8.78
C ALA A 587 11.82 22.16 -8.68
N ASP A 588 12.80 21.62 -7.98
CA ASP A 588 14.17 22.17 -7.85
C ASP A 588 15.11 21.80 -9.00
N GLY A 589 14.60 21.17 -10.05
CA GLY A 589 15.38 20.69 -11.21
C GLY A 589 16.08 19.35 -10.98
N GLY A 590 15.92 18.76 -9.80
CA GLY A 590 16.37 17.41 -9.49
C GLY A 590 15.47 16.33 -10.08
N THR A 591 15.89 15.07 -9.90
CA THR A 591 15.11 13.88 -10.28
C THR A 591 15.12 12.88 -9.13
N ALA A 592 13.96 12.41 -8.71
CA ALA A 592 13.83 11.29 -7.78
C ALA A 592 13.78 9.98 -8.56
N VAL A 593 14.53 8.97 -8.09
CA VAL A 593 14.63 7.67 -8.74
C VAL A 593 14.47 6.57 -7.71
N GLY A 594 13.60 5.59 -8.01
CA GLY A 594 13.44 4.35 -7.26
C GLY A 594 13.91 3.16 -8.09
N ILE A 595 14.89 2.42 -7.58
CA ILE A 595 15.40 1.19 -8.20
C ILE A 595 14.87 0.03 -7.36
N VAL A 596 13.84 -0.65 -7.86
CA VAL A 596 13.09 -1.69 -7.15
C VAL A 596 13.60 -3.05 -7.55
N ASN A 597 14.10 -3.83 -6.61
CA ASN A 597 14.39 -5.24 -6.83
C ASN A 597 13.12 -6.08 -6.63
N LYS A 598 12.64 -6.73 -7.69
CA LYS A 598 11.46 -7.60 -7.66
C LYS A 598 11.76 -9.04 -7.22
N SER A 599 13.04 -9.41 -7.19
CA SER A 599 13.48 -10.74 -6.77
C SER A 599 13.41 -10.88 -5.24
N LEU A 600 13.13 -12.09 -4.76
CA LEU A 600 13.24 -12.45 -3.33
C LEU A 600 14.67 -12.32 -2.77
N PHE A 601 15.69 -12.31 -3.64
CA PHE A 601 17.10 -12.32 -3.25
C PHE A 601 17.80 -11.00 -3.58
N PRO A 602 18.90 -10.66 -2.90
CA PRO A 602 19.76 -9.55 -3.30
C PRO A 602 20.20 -9.69 -4.76
N GLN A 603 20.16 -8.61 -5.50
CA GLN A 603 20.55 -8.54 -6.90
C GLN A 603 21.49 -7.37 -7.15
N ASN A 604 22.48 -7.58 -8.02
CA ASN A 604 23.30 -6.50 -8.56
C ASN A 604 22.57 -5.84 -9.73
N GLY A 605 22.33 -4.55 -9.62
CA GLY A 605 21.64 -3.73 -10.62
C GLY A 605 22.54 -2.64 -11.20
N ILE A 606 22.14 -2.11 -12.34
CA ILE A 606 22.78 -0.96 -13.00
C ILE A 606 21.71 0.05 -13.35
N PHE A 607 21.78 1.23 -12.75
CA PHE A 607 20.97 2.38 -13.15
C PHE A 607 21.77 3.25 -14.14
N LYS A 608 21.19 3.56 -15.28
CA LYS A 608 21.79 4.42 -16.30
C LYS A 608 21.04 5.76 -16.37
N LEU A 609 21.75 6.87 -16.27
CA LEU A 609 21.15 8.21 -16.36
C LEU A 609 20.31 8.41 -17.62
N LYS A 610 20.76 7.88 -18.76
CA LYS A 610 20.03 7.95 -20.03
C LYS A 610 18.64 7.32 -20.00
N ASP A 611 18.42 6.30 -19.16
CA ASP A 611 17.12 5.62 -19.05
C ASP A 611 16.08 6.55 -18.39
N ALA A 612 16.53 7.47 -17.53
CA ALA A 612 15.72 8.55 -16.97
C ALA A 612 15.72 9.84 -17.83
N GLY A 613 16.25 9.78 -19.06
CA GLY A 613 16.37 10.95 -19.93
C GLY A 613 17.40 11.98 -19.46
N LEU A 614 18.34 11.57 -18.60
CA LEU A 614 19.35 12.44 -17.99
C LEU A 614 20.71 12.28 -18.68
N SER A 615 21.48 13.38 -18.71
CA SER A 615 22.86 13.42 -19.24
C SER A 615 23.70 14.40 -18.44
N GLY A 616 25.03 14.19 -18.43
CA GLY A 616 25.95 14.99 -17.64
C GLY A 616 26.14 14.42 -16.23
N LYS A 617 26.47 15.30 -15.29
CA LYS A 617 26.92 14.94 -13.95
C LYS A 617 25.89 15.31 -12.89
N TYR A 618 25.61 14.37 -11.97
CA TYR A 618 24.64 14.55 -10.90
C TYR A 618 25.24 14.18 -9.56
N ARG A 619 24.85 14.91 -8.49
CA ARG A 619 25.06 14.50 -7.12
C ARG A 619 23.94 13.57 -6.71
N MET A 620 24.29 12.43 -6.12
CA MET A 620 23.33 11.44 -5.61
C MET A 620 23.15 11.55 -4.10
N ARG A 621 21.90 11.44 -3.65
CA ARG A 621 21.55 11.36 -2.23
C ARG A 621 20.61 10.19 -1.98
N ASP A 622 20.96 9.31 -1.03
CA ASP A 622 20.09 8.28 -0.48
C ASP A 622 19.08 8.95 0.45
N LEU A 623 17.81 8.90 0.07
CA LEU A 623 16.74 9.61 0.78
C LEU A 623 16.40 8.94 2.11
N TRP A 624 16.41 7.61 2.17
CA TRP A 624 16.12 6.89 3.41
C TRP A 624 17.23 7.09 4.45
N ARG A 625 18.48 6.99 4.05
CA ARG A 625 19.63 7.18 4.93
C ARG A 625 20.03 8.64 5.11
N GLN A 626 19.41 9.55 4.34
CA GLN A 626 19.74 10.98 4.29
C GLN A 626 21.26 11.20 4.11
N LYS A 627 21.86 10.42 3.21
CA LYS A 627 23.30 10.35 3.02
C LYS A 627 23.67 10.63 1.56
N ASP A 628 24.70 11.46 1.37
CA ASP A 628 25.29 11.67 0.04
C ASP A 628 26.08 10.43 -0.39
N LEU A 629 25.82 9.98 -1.61
CA LEU A 629 26.44 8.81 -2.25
C LEU A 629 27.55 9.20 -3.22
N GLY A 630 27.87 10.51 -3.36
CA GLY A 630 28.83 11.03 -4.31
C GLY A 630 28.18 11.49 -5.61
N GLU A 631 28.97 11.52 -6.68
CA GLU A 631 28.57 11.98 -8.00
C GLU A 631 28.49 10.83 -8.99
N ILE A 632 27.56 10.93 -9.93
CA ILE A 632 27.36 9.97 -11.01
C ILE A 632 27.50 10.69 -12.37
N GLU A 633 28.16 10.04 -13.31
CA GLU A 633 28.15 10.34 -14.73
C GLU A 633 28.00 9.03 -15.51
N GLY A 634 26.95 8.90 -16.31
CA GLY A 634 26.66 7.68 -17.07
C GLY A 634 25.84 6.63 -16.30
N GLU A 635 26.46 5.81 -15.45
CA GLU A 635 25.79 4.69 -14.79
C GLU A 635 26.20 4.51 -13.32
N TYR A 636 25.32 3.90 -12.53
CA TYR A 636 25.50 3.59 -11.12
C TYR A 636 25.26 2.10 -10.87
N HIS A 637 26.28 1.43 -10.35
CA HIS A 637 26.25 0.02 -9.98
C HIS A 637 25.93 -0.10 -8.49
N LEU A 638 24.97 -0.97 -8.15
CA LEU A 638 24.52 -1.15 -6.78
C LEU A 638 24.04 -2.58 -6.55
N GLU A 639 24.09 -3.02 -5.31
CA GLU A 639 23.37 -4.19 -4.84
C GLU A 639 22.10 -3.74 -4.11
N VAL A 640 20.95 -4.34 -4.46
CA VAL A 640 19.67 -4.08 -3.82
C VAL A 640 19.16 -5.38 -3.20
N LEU A 641 18.82 -5.34 -1.91
CA LEU A 641 18.25 -6.47 -1.20
C LEU A 641 16.94 -6.93 -1.84
N GLY A 642 16.55 -8.19 -1.59
CA GLY A 642 15.31 -8.74 -2.13
C GLY A 642 14.10 -7.92 -1.69
N HIS A 643 13.20 -7.61 -2.63
CA HIS A 643 12.01 -6.78 -2.47
C HIS A 643 12.28 -5.37 -1.92
N ALA A 644 13.55 -4.92 -1.87
CA ALA A 644 13.91 -3.59 -1.42
C ALA A 644 13.96 -2.58 -2.58
N THR A 645 13.97 -1.31 -2.23
CA THR A 645 14.13 -0.20 -3.16
C THR A 645 15.30 0.68 -2.73
N GLN A 646 16.24 0.93 -3.66
CA GLN A 646 17.16 2.05 -3.51
C GLN A 646 16.45 3.32 -3.96
N PHE A 647 16.18 4.23 -3.03
CA PHE A 647 15.47 5.48 -3.28
C PHE A 647 16.43 6.66 -3.20
N ILE A 648 16.72 7.30 -4.35
CA ILE A 648 17.72 8.36 -4.47
C ILE A 648 17.14 9.64 -5.09
N LYS A 649 17.77 10.76 -4.75
CA LYS A 649 17.60 12.03 -5.43
C LYS A 649 18.86 12.36 -6.21
N LEU A 650 18.69 12.75 -7.47
CA LEU A 650 19.73 13.25 -8.36
C LEU A 650 19.59 14.77 -8.49
N SER A 651 20.63 15.51 -8.14
CA SER A 651 20.70 16.97 -8.31
C SER A 651 21.76 17.29 -9.35
N PRO A 652 21.45 18.09 -10.40
CA PRO A 652 22.43 18.43 -11.43
C PRO A 652 23.61 19.18 -10.82
N VAL A 653 24.82 18.82 -11.25
CA VAL A 653 26.03 19.57 -10.92
C VAL A 653 26.21 20.65 -11.99
N ALA A 654 26.24 21.92 -11.58
CA ALA A 654 26.44 23.01 -12.53
C ALA A 654 27.75 22.78 -13.32
N ALA A 655 27.70 22.94 -14.64
CA ALA A 655 28.94 23.00 -15.44
C ALA A 655 29.77 24.18 -14.94
N GLN A 656 31.00 23.89 -14.53
CA GLN A 656 31.96 24.92 -14.11
C GLN A 656 32.40 25.77 -15.31
#